data_a3c984433a06f4591e1774eee5375b20
#
_entry.id   a3c984433a06f4591e1774eee5375b20
#
_cell.length_a   1.000
_cell.length_b   1.000
_cell.length_c   1.000
_cell.angle_alpha   90.00
_cell.angle_beta   90.00
_cell.angle_gamma   90.00
#
_symmetry.space_group_name_H-M   'P 1'
#
loop_
_entity.id
_entity.type
_entity.pdbx_description
1 polymer ?
#
loop_
_entity_poly.entity_id
_entity_poly.type
_entity_poly.pdbx_seq_one_letter_code
_entity_poly.pdbx_strand_id
1 'polypeptide(L)'
;MPLRDPHRPLRGRARRLRRLPDVRSMIQTLLVANRGEIACRIFRTCSDLGIRTVAVYSDADEHALHTRRADTAVRLPGAAPADTYLRGDLIVKAALAAGADAVHPGYGFLSENPDFARAVLDAGLTWIGPSPEAIEAMASKTRAKRLMGLEPLGEVTQGDLPVLVKAAAGGGGRGMRIVRRLDELRDALEGARAEAASAFGDGEVFMEPYIENGRHIEVQILADTHGTVWPLGTRDCSLQRRHQKVIEEAPAPGLPERLARELRTLAVRAARAVSYVGAGTVEFLVAEGRAHFLEMNTRLQVEHPVTEAVFGLDLVAEQLRIAEGHALEKDPPSPRGHAIEVRLYAEDPARDWAPQTGTLHRLAVPPGVRLDTGYGDGDPIGVHYDPMLAKAVAHAPTRAEAVRRLAGALESAVIHGPATNRDLLVRSLRHEEFTSGRMDTGFYNRHLAALTTPAPDPLAPLAAALADAHGRSRFGGWRNVPSQDQVKRYEAAGEETEVRYRHTRAGLAADGVRVVQADAGTVVLEVDSVRREFAVTRYGDEVYVNAERLIALPRFPDPTAQLAPGSLVAPMPGTVVRVADGLTEGATVTAGQPLIWLEAMKMQHQISAPATGTLTSLHAEPGQQVEPGLLLAVVQPTHIQPASGGIA
;
A
#
# COMPACT_ATOMS: atom_id res chain seq x y z
N MET A 1 70.84 -61.48 -15.12
CA MET A 1 70.28 -60.36 -14.31
C MET A 1 70.89 -59.10 -14.81
N PRO A 2 70.10 -58.23 -15.55
CA PRO A 2 70.59 -56.93 -15.93
C PRO A 2 70.00 -55.86 -14.96
N LEU A 3 70.85 -54.90 -14.65
CA LEU A 3 70.71 -53.77 -13.76
C LEU A 3 69.56 -52.82 -14.24
N ARG A 4 68.72 -52.39 -13.27
CA ARG A 4 67.64 -51.39 -13.49
C ARG A 4 68.21 -49.97 -13.62
N ASP A 5 67.85 -49.30 -14.69
CA ASP A 5 68.12 -47.91 -15.02
C ASP A 5 67.30 -47.00 -14.08
N PRO A 6 67.90 -45.99 -13.38
CA PRO A 6 67.21 -45.13 -12.39
C PRO A 6 66.58 -43.86 -12.96
N HIS A 7 66.52 -43.62 -14.30
CA HIS A 7 66.06 -42.41 -14.88
C HIS A 7 64.78 -42.52 -15.73
N ARG A 8 63.72 -43.13 -15.18
CA ARG A 8 62.39 -43.06 -15.85
C ARG A 8 61.53 -42.06 -15.13
N PRO A 9 61.17 -40.90 -15.78
CA PRO A 9 60.28 -39.91 -15.13
C PRO A 9 58.88 -40.49 -14.99
N LEU A 10 58.36 -40.50 -13.78
CA LEU A 10 56.94 -40.76 -13.46
C LEU A 10 56.08 -39.73 -14.15
N ARG A 11 55.34 -40.08 -15.19
CA ARG A 11 54.25 -39.27 -15.73
C ARG A 11 53.17 -39.16 -14.67
N GLY A 12 53.24 -38.11 -13.84
CA GLY A 12 52.18 -37.70 -12.95
C GLY A 12 50.96 -37.34 -13.79
N ARG A 13 49.83 -38.06 -13.57
CA ARG A 13 48.51 -37.62 -13.97
C ARG A 13 48.26 -36.32 -13.23
N ALA A 14 48.33 -35.17 -13.91
CA ALA A 14 47.83 -33.92 -13.41
C ALA A 14 46.32 -34.11 -13.16
N ARG A 15 45.94 -34.31 -11.88
CA ARG A 15 44.56 -34.09 -11.43
C ARG A 15 44.27 -32.68 -11.84
N ARG A 16 43.34 -32.46 -12.80
CA ARG A 16 42.68 -31.19 -13.03
C ARG A 16 42.07 -30.83 -11.68
N LEU A 17 42.72 -29.93 -10.95
CA LEU A 17 42.10 -29.21 -9.87
C LEU A 17 40.87 -28.56 -10.54
N ARG A 18 39.66 -29.03 -10.19
CA ARG A 18 38.44 -28.25 -10.44
C ARG A 18 38.76 -26.89 -9.87
N ARG A 19 38.82 -25.87 -10.72
CA ARG A 19 38.76 -24.49 -10.27
C ARG A 19 37.50 -24.45 -9.40
N LEU A 20 37.69 -24.19 -8.10
CA LEU A 20 36.60 -23.73 -7.26
C LEU A 20 35.97 -22.57 -8.04
N PRO A 21 34.65 -22.47 -8.13
CA PRO A 21 34.02 -21.29 -8.73
C PRO A 21 34.63 -20.05 -8.07
N ASP A 22 34.91 -19.02 -8.85
CA ASP A 22 35.30 -17.72 -8.34
C ASP A 22 34.30 -17.39 -7.22
N VAL A 23 34.74 -17.50 -5.97
CA VAL A 23 33.96 -17.14 -4.80
C VAL A 23 33.84 -15.63 -4.90
N ARG A 24 32.73 -15.15 -5.49
CA ARG A 24 32.31 -13.75 -5.29
C ARG A 24 32.32 -13.58 -3.78
N SER A 25 33.00 -12.57 -3.30
CA SER A 25 33.09 -12.31 -1.87
C SER A 25 31.68 -12.26 -1.28
N MET A 26 31.47 -12.95 -0.16
CA MET A 26 30.20 -12.89 0.58
C MET A 26 29.86 -11.42 0.85
N ILE A 27 28.59 -11.08 0.68
CA ILE A 27 28.09 -9.73 0.97
C ILE A 27 28.22 -9.47 2.47
N GLN A 28 28.95 -8.43 2.84
CA GLN A 28 29.21 -8.04 4.23
C GLN A 28 28.34 -6.85 4.66
N THR A 29 28.03 -5.96 3.72
CA THR A 29 27.29 -4.72 3.99
C THR A 29 26.35 -4.39 2.84
N LEU A 30 25.06 -4.38 3.10
CA LEU A 30 24.02 -4.13 2.11
C LEU A 30 23.38 -2.74 2.30
N LEU A 31 23.41 -1.91 1.26
CA LEU A 31 22.55 -0.74 1.21
C LEU A 31 21.19 -1.09 0.61
N VAL A 32 20.10 -0.69 1.27
CA VAL A 32 18.75 -0.77 0.72
C VAL A 32 18.37 0.56 0.10
N ALA A 33 18.24 0.59 -1.24
CA ALA A 33 17.86 1.77 -2.01
C ALA A 33 16.34 1.99 -1.98
N ASN A 34 15.79 2.02 -0.78
CA ASN A 34 14.35 2.11 -0.53
C ASN A 34 14.07 2.60 0.89
N ARG A 35 12.78 2.67 1.27
CA ARG A 35 12.31 3.16 2.57
C ARG A 35 11.19 2.29 3.16
N GLY A 36 10.79 2.64 4.36
CA GLY A 36 9.56 2.14 4.99
C GLY A 36 9.58 0.63 5.21
N GLU A 37 8.46 -0.01 4.91
CA GLU A 37 8.22 -1.43 5.20
C GLU A 37 9.25 -2.34 4.53
N ILE A 38 9.52 -2.12 3.23
CA ILE A 38 10.42 -3.01 2.49
C ILE A 38 11.87 -2.90 2.96
N ALA A 39 12.32 -1.71 3.34
CA ALA A 39 13.65 -1.56 3.92
C ALA A 39 13.75 -2.32 5.26
N CYS A 40 12.77 -2.18 6.15
CA CYS A 40 12.70 -2.95 7.40
C CYS A 40 12.66 -4.46 7.15
N ARG A 41 11.90 -4.90 6.13
CA ARG A 41 11.80 -6.31 5.73
C ARG A 41 13.14 -6.88 5.28
N ILE A 42 13.87 -6.16 4.44
CA ILE A 42 15.19 -6.57 3.96
C ILE A 42 16.20 -6.57 5.12
N PHE A 43 16.22 -5.54 5.96
CA PHE A 43 17.11 -5.45 7.12
C PHE A 43 16.96 -6.62 8.08
N ARG A 44 15.72 -7.12 8.29
CA ARG A 44 15.48 -8.30 9.11
C ARG A 44 16.25 -9.51 8.56
N THR A 45 16.12 -9.81 7.27
CA THR A 45 16.85 -10.91 6.64
C THR A 45 18.36 -10.71 6.69
N CYS A 46 18.85 -9.49 6.45
CA CYS A 46 20.28 -9.19 6.56
C CYS A 46 20.80 -9.45 7.98
N SER A 47 20.05 -9.01 9.00
CA SER A 47 20.40 -9.26 10.40
C SER A 47 20.47 -10.75 10.72
N ASP A 48 19.48 -11.54 10.24
CA ASP A 48 19.44 -13.00 10.43
C ASP A 48 20.62 -13.70 9.74
N LEU A 49 21.16 -13.12 8.66
CA LEU A 49 22.31 -13.60 7.91
C LEU A 49 23.65 -13.00 8.39
N GLY A 50 23.65 -12.09 9.35
CA GLY A 50 24.85 -11.40 9.84
C GLY A 50 25.43 -10.38 8.86
N ILE A 51 24.63 -9.86 7.93
CA ILE A 51 24.99 -8.82 6.95
C ILE A 51 24.66 -7.44 7.56
N ARG A 52 25.64 -6.54 7.57
CA ARG A 52 25.42 -5.16 8.02
C ARG A 52 24.52 -4.40 7.06
N THR A 53 23.71 -3.50 7.59
CA THR A 53 22.66 -2.78 6.87
C THR A 53 22.92 -1.29 6.79
N VAL A 54 22.66 -0.72 5.61
CA VAL A 54 22.72 0.72 5.37
C VAL A 54 21.37 1.19 4.86
N ALA A 55 20.72 2.08 5.62
CA ALA A 55 19.55 2.82 5.17
C ALA A 55 19.95 4.08 4.41
N VAL A 56 19.13 4.50 3.46
CA VAL A 56 19.08 5.88 2.97
C VAL A 56 17.80 6.54 3.43
N TYR A 57 17.81 7.84 3.69
CA TYR A 57 16.62 8.55 4.15
C TYR A 57 16.56 10.00 3.67
N SER A 58 15.35 10.45 3.35
CA SER A 58 15.06 11.86 3.07
C SER A 58 14.84 12.65 4.37
N ASP A 59 14.78 13.98 4.27
CA ASP A 59 14.50 14.84 5.42
C ASP A 59 13.15 14.49 6.09
N ALA A 60 12.16 14.05 5.31
CA ALA A 60 10.87 13.60 5.84
C ALA A 60 10.94 12.25 6.57
N ASP A 61 11.98 11.46 6.33
CA ASP A 61 12.17 10.12 6.90
C ASP A 61 13.27 10.07 7.99
N GLU A 62 13.79 11.21 8.45
CA GLU A 62 14.90 11.27 9.41
C GLU A 62 14.67 10.37 10.64
N HIS A 63 13.42 10.32 11.11
CA HIS A 63 13.02 9.54 12.28
C HIS A 63 12.21 8.29 11.93
N ALA A 64 12.12 7.92 10.65
CA ALA A 64 11.36 6.77 10.21
C ALA A 64 11.89 5.45 10.78
N LEU A 65 11.04 4.43 10.89
CA LEU A 65 11.40 3.15 11.50
C LEU A 65 12.60 2.49 10.83
N HIS A 66 12.71 2.58 9.49
CA HIS A 66 13.81 1.96 8.76
C HIS A 66 15.18 2.59 9.06
N THR A 67 15.24 3.90 9.35
CA THR A 67 16.49 4.56 9.76
C THR A 67 16.96 4.09 11.13
N ARG A 68 16.00 3.82 12.03
CA ARG A 68 16.27 3.32 13.39
C ARG A 68 16.63 1.82 13.43
N ARG A 69 16.31 1.07 12.37
CA ARG A 69 16.54 -0.38 12.28
C ARG A 69 17.81 -0.77 11.54
N ALA A 70 18.38 0.13 10.77
CA ALA A 70 19.64 -0.09 10.08
C ALA A 70 20.83 0.12 11.01
N ASP A 71 21.96 -0.56 10.72
CA ASP A 71 23.23 -0.33 11.44
C ASP A 71 23.82 1.03 11.13
N THR A 72 23.57 1.54 9.91
CA THR A 72 24.02 2.87 9.45
C THR A 72 22.93 3.50 8.60
N ALA A 73 22.76 4.82 8.68
CA ALA A 73 21.82 5.57 7.87
C ALA A 73 22.49 6.77 7.20
N VAL A 74 22.20 7.00 5.91
CA VAL A 74 22.79 8.09 5.12
C VAL A 74 21.68 9.00 4.62
N ARG A 75 21.79 10.29 4.93
CA ARG A 75 20.82 11.30 4.51
C ARG A 75 20.91 11.58 3.01
N LEU A 76 19.75 11.62 2.35
CA LEU A 76 19.55 12.17 1.01
C LEU A 76 18.86 13.53 1.17
N PRO A 77 19.52 14.66 0.83
CA PRO A 77 18.96 15.98 1.09
C PRO A 77 17.68 16.23 0.31
N GLY A 78 16.63 16.70 0.97
CA GLY A 78 15.31 16.96 0.42
C GLY A 78 14.23 16.02 0.96
N ALA A 79 12.97 16.30 0.62
CA ALA A 79 11.82 15.52 1.07
C ALA A 79 11.10 14.80 -0.07
N ALA A 80 11.03 15.40 -1.26
CA ALA A 80 10.34 14.81 -2.39
C ALA A 80 11.10 13.59 -2.96
N PRO A 81 10.40 12.57 -3.47
CA PRO A 81 11.04 11.40 -4.10
C PRO A 81 12.02 11.77 -5.22
N ALA A 82 11.69 12.79 -6.04
CA ALA A 82 12.52 13.25 -7.14
C ALA A 82 13.88 13.82 -6.70
N ASP A 83 13.97 14.36 -5.49
CA ASP A 83 15.19 14.93 -4.94
C ASP A 83 16.01 13.88 -4.16
N THR A 84 15.42 12.73 -3.82
CA THR A 84 15.95 11.75 -2.88
C THR A 84 15.98 10.33 -3.44
N TYR A 85 14.93 9.54 -3.21
CA TYR A 85 14.89 8.11 -3.56
C TYR A 85 14.89 7.81 -5.08
N LEU A 86 14.66 8.81 -5.93
CA LEU A 86 14.81 8.72 -7.39
C LEU A 86 16.17 9.25 -7.89
N ARG A 87 17.07 9.66 -6.98
CA ARG A 87 18.41 10.13 -7.29
C ARG A 87 19.43 8.98 -7.18
N GLY A 88 19.51 8.14 -8.23
CA GLY A 88 20.44 7.01 -8.28
C GLY A 88 21.89 7.40 -8.01
N ASP A 89 22.31 8.57 -8.48
CA ASP A 89 23.65 9.14 -8.24
C ASP A 89 23.95 9.36 -6.75
N LEU A 90 22.97 9.90 -6.00
CA LEU A 90 23.11 10.10 -4.55
C LEU A 90 23.12 8.78 -3.80
N ILE A 91 22.31 7.81 -4.23
CA ILE A 91 22.23 6.48 -3.61
C ILE A 91 23.54 5.71 -3.81
N VAL A 92 24.12 5.70 -5.02
CA VAL A 92 25.43 5.07 -5.27
C VAL A 92 26.52 5.75 -4.45
N LYS A 93 26.53 7.08 -4.38
CA LYS A 93 27.47 7.82 -3.52
C LYS A 93 27.32 7.45 -2.05
N ALA A 94 26.09 7.32 -1.57
CA ALA A 94 25.79 6.89 -0.19
C ALA A 94 26.32 5.48 0.10
N ALA A 95 26.13 4.53 -0.85
CA ALA A 95 26.62 3.16 -0.73
C ALA A 95 28.15 3.13 -0.59
N LEU A 96 28.86 3.82 -1.46
CA LEU A 96 30.33 3.91 -1.42
C LEU A 96 30.81 4.58 -0.12
N ALA A 97 30.19 5.67 0.31
CA ALA A 97 30.55 6.38 1.53
C ALA A 97 30.33 5.56 2.80
N ALA A 98 29.29 4.71 2.81
CA ALA A 98 29.00 3.83 3.94
C ALA A 98 29.78 2.51 3.89
N GLY A 99 30.59 2.28 2.85
CA GLY A 99 31.34 1.04 2.67
C GLY A 99 30.46 -0.18 2.40
N ALA A 100 29.31 0.02 1.75
CA ALA A 100 28.47 -1.07 1.25
C ALA A 100 29.17 -1.76 0.07
N ASP A 101 28.99 -3.06 -0.03
CA ASP A 101 29.46 -3.88 -1.15
C ASP A 101 28.34 -4.37 -2.05
N ALA A 102 27.09 -4.18 -1.62
CA ALA A 102 25.90 -4.55 -2.39
C ALA A 102 24.77 -3.53 -2.22
N VAL A 103 23.87 -3.48 -3.21
CA VAL A 103 22.67 -2.63 -3.21
C VAL A 103 21.44 -3.47 -3.53
N HIS A 104 20.43 -3.42 -2.64
CA HIS A 104 19.11 -4.01 -2.88
C HIS A 104 18.09 -2.91 -3.18
N PRO A 105 17.42 -2.93 -4.34
CA PRO A 105 16.48 -1.87 -4.73
C PRO A 105 15.12 -1.94 -4.02
N GLY A 106 14.77 -3.07 -3.40
CA GLY A 106 13.42 -3.31 -2.90
C GLY A 106 12.38 -3.40 -4.02
N TYR A 107 11.29 -2.64 -3.88
CA TYR A 107 10.26 -2.46 -4.90
C TYR A 107 9.89 -0.98 -5.06
N GLY A 108 9.33 -0.56 -6.21
CA GLY A 108 9.06 0.84 -6.51
C GLY A 108 10.35 1.65 -6.71
N PHE A 109 10.25 2.98 -6.71
CA PHE A 109 11.36 3.90 -6.97
C PHE A 109 12.24 3.47 -8.15
N LEU A 110 13.50 3.13 -7.91
CA LEU A 110 14.49 2.76 -8.92
C LEU A 110 14.63 1.24 -9.14
N SER A 111 13.76 0.41 -8.55
CA SER A 111 13.91 -1.05 -8.60
C SER A 111 13.78 -1.65 -10.02
N GLU A 112 13.11 -0.94 -10.93
CA GLU A 112 12.95 -1.33 -12.34
C GLU A 112 13.64 -0.32 -13.29
N ASN A 113 14.64 0.41 -12.78
CA ASN A 113 15.41 1.36 -13.57
C ASN A 113 16.73 0.74 -14.04
N PRO A 114 16.92 0.49 -15.37
CA PRO A 114 18.11 -0.16 -15.87
C PRO A 114 19.38 0.70 -15.74
N ASP A 115 19.25 2.04 -15.80
CA ASP A 115 20.39 2.94 -15.68
C ASP A 115 20.92 2.98 -14.25
N PHE A 116 20.04 2.90 -13.26
CA PHE A 116 20.44 2.78 -11.86
C PHE A 116 21.15 1.45 -11.59
N ALA A 117 20.65 0.34 -12.13
CA ALA A 117 21.31 -0.95 -12.02
C ALA A 117 22.72 -0.93 -12.64
N ARG A 118 22.88 -0.30 -13.83
CA ARG A 118 24.20 -0.07 -14.47
C ARG A 118 25.10 0.77 -13.59
N ALA A 119 24.61 1.89 -13.05
CA ALA A 119 25.40 2.77 -12.21
C ALA A 119 25.91 2.08 -10.94
N VAL A 120 25.12 1.18 -10.33
CA VAL A 120 25.55 0.35 -9.20
C VAL A 120 26.68 -0.60 -9.62
N LEU A 121 26.52 -1.30 -10.73
CA LEU A 121 27.51 -2.24 -11.26
C LEU A 121 28.81 -1.53 -11.68
N ASP A 122 28.71 -0.38 -12.34
CA ASP A 122 29.86 0.44 -12.78
C ASP A 122 30.64 1.00 -11.59
N ALA A 123 29.98 1.21 -10.46
CA ALA A 123 30.61 1.59 -9.20
C ALA A 123 31.35 0.43 -8.48
N GLY A 124 31.32 -0.78 -9.06
CA GLY A 124 31.93 -1.98 -8.49
C GLY A 124 31.11 -2.63 -7.37
N LEU A 125 29.86 -2.24 -7.20
CA LEU A 125 28.94 -2.79 -6.21
C LEU A 125 28.15 -3.98 -6.79
N THR A 126 27.75 -4.91 -5.92
CA THR A 126 26.86 -6.01 -6.30
C THR A 126 25.42 -5.52 -6.37
N TRP A 127 24.77 -5.68 -7.51
CA TRP A 127 23.35 -5.41 -7.70
C TRP A 127 22.51 -6.63 -7.30
N ILE A 128 21.51 -6.46 -6.41
CA ILE A 128 20.61 -7.54 -6.01
C ILE A 128 19.35 -7.47 -6.88
N GLY A 129 19.39 -8.17 -8.00
CA GLY A 129 18.29 -8.16 -8.97
C GLY A 129 18.69 -8.67 -10.34
N PRO A 130 17.81 -8.56 -11.33
CA PRO A 130 18.10 -8.95 -12.72
C PRO A 130 19.08 -7.98 -13.38
N SER A 131 19.66 -8.43 -14.50
CA SER A 131 20.56 -7.57 -15.27
C SER A 131 19.83 -6.33 -15.83
N PRO A 132 20.55 -5.21 -16.06
CA PRO A 132 19.97 -4.03 -16.70
C PRO A 132 19.26 -4.35 -18.03
N GLU A 133 19.80 -5.27 -18.82
CA GLU A 133 19.24 -5.69 -20.10
C GLU A 133 17.90 -6.44 -19.93
N ALA A 134 17.77 -7.26 -18.89
CA ALA A 134 16.52 -7.94 -18.55
C ALA A 134 15.45 -6.95 -18.09
N ILE A 135 15.83 -5.95 -17.28
CA ILE A 135 14.93 -4.86 -16.86
C ILE A 135 14.45 -4.11 -18.10
N GLU A 136 15.35 -3.67 -18.96
CA GLU A 136 15.04 -2.91 -20.17
C GLU A 136 14.17 -3.70 -21.16
N ALA A 137 14.42 -5.00 -21.31
CA ALA A 137 13.65 -5.87 -22.20
C ALA A 137 12.19 -6.01 -21.74
N MET A 138 11.94 -6.00 -20.44
CA MET A 138 10.60 -6.16 -19.86
C MET A 138 9.90 -4.83 -19.56
N ALA A 139 10.60 -3.70 -19.55
CA ALA A 139 10.03 -2.38 -19.34
C ALA A 139 9.02 -1.97 -20.44
N SER A 140 9.25 -2.38 -21.69
CA SER A 140 8.29 -2.18 -22.78
C SER A 140 7.30 -3.34 -22.87
N LYS A 141 6.03 -3.06 -22.59
CA LYS A 141 4.95 -4.06 -22.66
C LYS A 141 4.79 -4.68 -24.05
N THR A 142 5.00 -3.89 -25.10
CA THR A 142 4.96 -4.37 -26.49
C THR A 142 6.11 -5.33 -26.77
N ARG A 143 7.33 -5.00 -26.33
CA ARG A 143 8.50 -5.87 -26.46
C ARG A 143 8.35 -7.15 -25.65
N ALA A 144 7.89 -7.05 -24.41
CA ALA A 144 7.63 -8.21 -23.56
C ALA A 144 6.61 -9.17 -24.18
N LYS A 145 5.50 -8.65 -24.74
CA LYS A 145 4.50 -9.46 -25.46
C LYS A 145 5.11 -10.19 -26.66
N ARG A 146 5.89 -9.50 -27.49
CA ARG A 146 6.58 -10.13 -28.65
C ARG A 146 7.53 -11.25 -28.21
N LEU A 147 8.30 -11.04 -27.14
CA LEU A 147 9.16 -12.08 -26.56
C LEU A 147 8.36 -13.30 -26.08
N MET A 148 7.11 -13.09 -25.65
CA MET A 148 6.17 -14.15 -25.30
C MET A 148 5.48 -14.78 -26.52
N GLY A 149 5.72 -14.30 -27.74
CA GLY A 149 5.03 -14.73 -28.96
C GLY A 149 3.57 -14.27 -28.99
N LEU A 150 3.28 -13.14 -28.35
CA LEU A 150 1.97 -12.50 -28.33
C LEU A 150 2.06 -11.18 -29.10
N GLU A 151 1.18 -11.00 -30.08
CA GLU A 151 1.09 -9.75 -30.81
C GLU A 151 -0.04 -8.88 -30.25
N PRO A 152 0.19 -7.56 -30.08
CA PRO A 152 -0.89 -6.61 -29.82
C PRO A 152 -1.92 -6.64 -30.95
N LEU A 153 -3.15 -6.19 -30.66
CA LEU A 153 -4.14 -6.01 -31.73
C LEU A 153 -3.62 -4.99 -32.74
N GLY A 154 -3.70 -5.33 -34.04
CA GLY A 154 -3.39 -4.42 -35.13
C GLY A 154 -4.57 -3.50 -35.43
N GLU A 155 -5.29 -3.76 -36.53
CA GLU A 155 -6.52 -3.05 -36.84
C GLU A 155 -7.69 -3.60 -36.03
N VAL A 156 -8.42 -2.71 -35.33
CA VAL A 156 -9.55 -3.08 -34.48
C VAL A 156 -10.84 -2.97 -35.28
N THR A 157 -11.64 -4.01 -35.23
CA THR A 157 -12.97 -4.09 -35.85
C THR A 157 -14.08 -4.07 -34.79
N GLN A 158 -15.34 -3.95 -35.22
CA GLN A 158 -16.49 -4.00 -34.32
C GLN A 158 -16.56 -5.31 -33.49
N GLY A 159 -16.00 -6.40 -34.01
CA GLY A 159 -16.00 -7.70 -33.33
C GLY A 159 -14.94 -7.83 -32.23
N ASP A 160 -13.97 -6.91 -32.18
CA ASP A 160 -12.89 -6.93 -31.19
C ASP A 160 -13.23 -6.10 -29.94
N LEU A 161 -14.34 -5.36 -29.98
CA LEU A 161 -14.77 -4.50 -28.86
C LEU A 161 -15.38 -5.30 -27.71
N PRO A 162 -15.17 -4.88 -26.46
CA PRO A 162 -14.42 -3.71 -26.04
C PRO A 162 -12.90 -3.92 -26.08
N VAL A 163 -12.14 -2.87 -26.39
CA VAL A 163 -10.67 -2.90 -26.36
C VAL A 163 -10.11 -1.92 -25.35
N LEU A 164 -8.91 -2.22 -24.89
CA LEU A 164 -8.14 -1.38 -23.97
C LEU A 164 -6.93 -0.79 -24.70
N VAL A 165 -6.87 0.52 -24.77
CA VAL A 165 -5.69 1.27 -25.22
C VAL A 165 -4.77 1.45 -24.02
N LYS A 166 -3.49 1.13 -24.17
CA LYS A 166 -2.45 1.22 -23.13
C LYS A 166 -1.20 1.92 -23.63
N ALA A 167 -0.52 2.66 -22.74
CA ALA A 167 0.85 3.08 -22.96
C ALA A 167 1.79 1.85 -22.97
N ALA A 168 2.76 1.82 -23.88
CA ALA A 168 3.78 0.78 -23.95
C ALA A 168 4.75 0.85 -22.76
N ALA A 169 5.08 2.06 -22.31
CA ALA A 169 5.91 2.34 -21.16
C ALA A 169 5.07 2.71 -19.92
N GLY A 170 5.64 2.53 -18.72
CA GLY A 170 5.05 2.93 -17.44
C GLY A 170 4.07 1.92 -16.84
N GLY A 171 3.50 2.28 -15.67
CA GLY A 171 2.62 1.43 -14.86
C GLY A 171 1.56 2.23 -14.11
N GLY A 172 0.80 1.56 -13.24
CA GLY A 172 -0.21 2.21 -12.37
C GLY A 172 -1.46 2.70 -13.09
N GLY A 173 -1.74 2.19 -14.29
CA GLY A 173 -2.99 2.49 -15.02
C GLY A 173 -3.03 3.84 -15.75
N ARG A 174 -1.96 4.63 -15.74
CA ARG A 174 -1.87 5.88 -16.51
C ARG A 174 -1.82 5.59 -18.01
N GLY A 175 -2.49 6.41 -18.81
CA GLY A 175 -2.58 6.24 -20.27
C GLY A 175 -3.45 5.07 -20.71
N MET A 176 -4.32 4.54 -19.84
CA MET A 176 -5.28 3.49 -20.19
C MET A 176 -6.65 4.06 -20.51
N ARG A 177 -7.26 3.58 -21.62
CA ARG A 177 -8.62 3.95 -22.03
C ARG A 177 -9.37 2.75 -22.53
N ILE A 178 -10.57 2.54 -21.98
CA ILE A 178 -11.48 1.50 -22.44
C ILE A 178 -12.30 2.09 -23.59
N VAL A 179 -12.27 1.41 -24.75
CA VAL A 179 -13.02 1.79 -25.94
C VAL A 179 -14.12 0.75 -26.16
N ARG A 180 -15.36 1.20 -26.08
CA ARG A 180 -16.55 0.33 -26.26
C ARG A 180 -17.22 0.50 -27.61
N ARG A 181 -16.87 1.57 -28.32
CA ARG A 181 -17.43 1.93 -29.62
C ARG A 181 -16.29 2.32 -30.57
N LEU A 182 -16.40 1.88 -31.81
CA LEU A 182 -15.34 2.07 -32.79
C LEU A 182 -15.09 3.56 -33.14
N ASP A 183 -16.15 4.40 -33.08
CA ASP A 183 -16.06 5.84 -33.30
C ASP A 183 -15.25 6.58 -32.21
N GLU A 184 -15.11 6.01 -31.02
CA GLU A 184 -14.31 6.56 -29.90
C GLU A 184 -12.81 6.22 -29.98
N LEU A 185 -12.44 5.24 -30.83
CA LEU A 185 -11.10 4.65 -30.84
C LEU A 185 -10.00 5.67 -31.19
N ARG A 186 -10.25 6.53 -32.16
CA ARG A 186 -9.29 7.52 -32.61
C ARG A 186 -8.95 8.53 -31.50
N ASP A 187 -9.97 9.09 -30.86
CA ASP A 187 -9.79 10.08 -29.80
C ASP A 187 -9.14 9.45 -28.55
N ALA A 188 -9.47 8.17 -28.27
CA ALA A 188 -8.84 7.41 -27.20
C ALA A 188 -7.35 7.17 -27.45
N LEU A 189 -6.96 6.83 -28.68
CA LEU A 189 -5.55 6.65 -29.08
C LEU A 189 -4.76 7.97 -29.02
N GLU A 190 -5.31 9.05 -29.54
CA GLU A 190 -4.67 10.39 -29.51
C GLU A 190 -4.48 10.86 -28.05
N GLY A 191 -5.52 10.76 -27.24
CA GLY A 191 -5.44 11.12 -25.83
C GLY A 191 -4.48 10.24 -25.02
N ALA A 192 -4.45 8.92 -25.28
CA ALA A 192 -3.51 8.02 -24.60
C ALA A 192 -2.06 8.31 -24.99
N ARG A 193 -1.78 8.63 -26.27
CA ARG A 193 -0.44 9.03 -26.74
C ARG A 193 0.06 10.31 -26.09
N ALA A 194 -0.81 11.33 -26.01
CA ALA A 194 -0.45 12.60 -25.40
C ALA A 194 -0.13 12.43 -23.91
N GLU A 195 -0.95 11.65 -23.20
CA GLU A 195 -0.74 11.35 -21.79
C GLU A 195 0.54 10.52 -21.56
N ALA A 196 0.78 9.49 -22.38
CA ALA A 196 1.97 8.66 -22.29
C ALA A 196 3.25 9.46 -22.56
N ALA A 197 3.26 10.29 -23.59
CA ALA A 197 4.38 11.18 -23.90
C ALA A 197 4.67 12.16 -22.75
N SER A 198 3.63 12.73 -22.15
CA SER A 198 3.79 13.65 -21.01
C SER A 198 4.27 12.96 -19.75
N ALA A 199 3.75 11.78 -19.45
CA ALA A 199 4.02 11.08 -18.18
C ALA A 199 5.32 10.25 -18.21
N PHE A 200 5.67 9.70 -19.36
CA PHE A 200 6.76 8.71 -19.49
C PHE A 200 7.85 9.10 -20.51
N GLY A 201 7.65 10.22 -21.22
CA GLY A 201 8.55 10.63 -22.29
C GLY A 201 8.45 9.79 -23.59
N ASP A 202 7.56 8.80 -23.61
CA ASP A 202 7.31 7.90 -24.73
C ASP A 202 5.81 7.83 -25.03
N GLY A 203 5.42 8.19 -26.26
CA GLY A 203 4.03 8.19 -26.72
C GLY A 203 3.59 6.88 -27.39
N GLU A 204 4.40 5.80 -27.34
CA GLU A 204 3.98 4.52 -27.90
C GLU A 204 2.77 3.96 -27.13
N VAL A 205 1.70 3.63 -27.87
CA VAL A 205 0.49 2.99 -27.32
C VAL A 205 0.16 1.74 -28.14
N PHE A 206 -0.47 0.78 -27.50
CA PHE A 206 -0.95 -0.45 -28.12
C PHE A 206 -2.37 -0.78 -27.66
N MET A 207 -3.00 -1.71 -28.37
CA MET A 207 -4.37 -2.16 -28.07
C MET A 207 -4.40 -3.64 -27.74
N GLU A 208 -5.29 -3.98 -26.81
CA GLU A 208 -5.57 -5.37 -26.47
C GLU A 208 -7.07 -5.55 -26.12
N PRO A 209 -7.60 -6.78 -26.17
CA PRO A 209 -8.97 -7.04 -25.72
C PRO A 209 -9.16 -6.55 -24.29
N TYR A 210 -10.24 -5.81 -24.02
CA TYR A 210 -10.61 -5.44 -22.67
C TYR A 210 -11.41 -6.58 -22.02
N ILE A 211 -10.89 -7.09 -20.93
CA ILE A 211 -11.50 -8.18 -20.17
C ILE A 211 -12.15 -7.60 -18.93
N GLU A 212 -13.46 -7.64 -18.88
CA GLU A 212 -14.23 -7.23 -17.72
C GLU A 212 -14.21 -8.34 -16.67
N ASN A 213 -14.10 -7.93 -15.40
CA ASN A 213 -14.23 -8.83 -14.25
C ASN A 213 -13.33 -10.09 -14.32
N GLY A 214 -12.13 -9.95 -14.88
CA GLY A 214 -11.13 -11.00 -14.89
C GLY A 214 -10.47 -11.16 -13.50
N ARG A 215 -9.89 -12.34 -13.25
CA ARG A 215 -9.05 -12.55 -12.06
C ARG A 215 -7.61 -12.15 -12.37
N HIS A 216 -7.00 -11.37 -11.49
CA HIS A 216 -5.59 -11.03 -11.58
C HIS A 216 -4.77 -12.13 -10.90
N ILE A 217 -4.22 -13.01 -11.72
CA ILE A 217 -3.38 -14.14 -11.27
C ILE A 217 -1.95 -13.87 -11.68
N GLU A 218 -1.03 -14.16 -10.77
CA GLU A 218 0.38 -13.99 -11.04
C GLU A 218 1.21 -15.20 -10.59
N VAL A 219 2.39 -15.36 -11.16
CA VAL A 219 3.33 -16.43 -10.84
C VAL A 219 4.64 -15.83 -10.35
N GLN A 220 5.00 -16.16 -9.11
CA GLN A 220 6.32 -15.84 -8.58
C GLN A 220 7.39 -16.66 -9.27
N ILE A 221 8.44 -16.01 -9.76
CA ILE A 221 9.64 -16.69 -10.22
C ILE A 221 10.84 -16.34 -9.35
N LEU A 222 11.77 -17.29 -9.27
CA LEU A 222 13.11 -17.10 -8.74
C LEU A 222 14.09 -17.79 -9.69
N ALA A 223 15.12 -17.08 -10.14
CA ALA A 223 16.05 -17.59 -11.12
C ALA A 223 17.51 -17.33 -10.70
N ASP A 224 18.39 -18.30 -10.92
CA ASP A 224 19.82 -18.18 -10.62
C ASP A 224 20.65 -17.84 -11.86
N THR A 225 21.94 -17.59 -11.65
CA THR A 225 22.92 -17.35 -12.71
C THR A 225 23.35 -18.61 -13.47
N HIS A 226 22.87 -19.79 -13.05
CA HIS A 226 23.22 -21.11 -13.62
C HIS A 226 22.15 -21.64 -14.57
N GLY A 227 21.03 -20.89 -14.75
CA GLY A 227 19.94 -21.21 -15.66
C GLY A 227 18.78 -21.97 -15.03
N THR A 228 18.78 -22.14 -13.70
CA THR A 228 17.63 -22.70 -12.97
C THR A 228 16.58 -21.62 -12.80
N VAL A 229 15.32 -21.93 -13.11
CA VAL A 229 14.18 -21.05 -12.91
C VAL A 229 13.11 -21.80 -12.14
N TRP A 230 12.78 -21.33 -10.95
CA TRP A 230 11.68 -21.84 -10.12
C TRP A 230 10.40 -21.04 -10.33
N PRO A 231 9.29 -21.65 -10.77
CA PRO A 231 7.96 -21.08 -10.65
C PRO A 231 7.38 -21.40 -9.26
N LEU A 232 7.38 -20.42 -8.35
CA LEU A 232 6.96 -20.58 -6.96
C LEU A 232 5.45 -20.35 -6.78
N GLY A 233 4.64 -21.14 -7.50
CA GLY A 233 3.19 -21.12 -7.37
C GLY A 233 2.52 -19.88 -7.93
N THR A 234 1.21 -19.80 -7.67
CA THR A 234 0.35 -18.69 -8.13
C THR A 234 -0.11 -17.84 -6.96
N ARG A 235 -0.31 -16.55 -7.21
CA ARG A 235 -1.04 -15.65 -6.31
C ARG A 235 -2.30 -15.15 -7.01
N ASP A 236 -3.35 -14.89 -6.23
CA ASP A 236 -4.51 -14.12 -6.66
C ASP A 236 -4.43 -12.71 -6.06
N CYS A 237 -4.47 -11.71 -6.91
CA CYS A 237 -4.40 -10.29 -6.57
C CYS A 237 -5.60 -9.53 -7.12
N SER A 238 -6.76 -10.19 -7.24
CA SER A 238 -7.95 -9.61 -7.86
C SER A 238 -8.59 -8.51 -7.03
N LEU A 239 -8.45 -8.53 -5.70
CA LEU A 239 -8.96 -7.46 -4.85
C LEU A 239 -8.04 -6.24 -4.92
N GLN A 240 -8.40 -5.29 -5.77
CA GLN A 240 -7.60 -4.10 -6.05
C GLN A 240 -8.48 -2.87 -6.24
N ARG A 241 -7.92 -1.71 -5.97
CA ARG A 241 -8.53 -0.42 -6.26
C ARG A 241 -7.66 0.38 -7.23
N ARG A 242 -8.22 0.94 -8.29
CA ARG A 242 -7.46 1.75 -9.25
C ARG A 242 -6.13 1.07 -9.66
N HIS A 243 -6.19 -0.26 -9.89
CA HIS A 243 -5.03 -1.12 -10.21
C HIS A 243 -3.99 -1.29 -9.08
N GLN A 244 -4.28 -0.85 -7.85
CA GLN A 244 -3.47 -1.10 -6.67
C GLN A 244 -4.06 -2.27 -5.88
N LYS A 245 -3.26 -3.29 -5.66
CA LYS A 245 -3.64 -4.50 -4.91
C LYS A 245 -3.93 -4.14 -3.44
N VAL A 246 -4.92 -4.79 -2.83
CA VAL A 246 -5.39 -4.56 -1.46
C VAL A 246 -5.36 -5.83 -0.63
N ILE A 247 -5.78 -6.96 -1.22
CA ILE A 247 -5.71 -8.30 -0.61
C ILE A 247 -5.12 -9.25 -1.64
N GLU A 248 -4.14 -10.03 -1.22
CA GLU A 248 -3.44 -11.02 -2.04
C GLU A 248 -3.40 -12.36 -1.32
N GLU A 249 -3.45 -13.46 -2.08
CA GLU A 249 -3.39 -14.80 -1.50
C GLU A 249 -2.62 -15.80 -2.36
N ALA A 250 -2.03 -16.79 -1.71
CA ALA A 250 -1.33 -17.90 -2.33
C ALA A 250 -1.72 -19.23 -1.67
N PRO A 251 -1.93 -20.30 -2.49
CA PRO A 251 -2.09 -20.28 -3.94
C PRO A 251 -3.40 -19.63 -4.38
N ALA A 252 -3.53 -19.23 -5.65
CA ALA A 252 -4.79 -18.71 -6.20
C ALA A 252 -5.91 -19.74 -6.02
N PRO A 253 -7.03 -19.40 -5.34
CA PRO A 253 -8.09 -20.36 -5.04
C PRO A 253 -8.89 -20.76 -6.27
N GLY A 254 -9.34 -22.04 -6.31
CA GLY A 254 -10.24 -22.53 -7.35
C GLY A 254 -9.67 -22.49 -8.77
N LEU A 255 -8.36 -22.35 -8.94
CA LEU A 255 -7.72 -22.36 -10.25
C LEU A 255 -7.57 -23.81 -10.74
N PRO A 256 -8.08 -24.17 -11.94
CA PRO A 256 -7.92 -25.50 -12.49
C PRO A 256 -6.43 -25.85 -12.65
N GLU A 257 -6.01 -27.07 -12.28
CA GLU A 257 -4.60 -27.48 -12.32
C GLU A 257 -3.98 -27.39 -13.72
N ARG A 258 -4.78 -27.63 -14.77
CA ARG A 258 -4.33 -27.41 -16.17
C ARG A 258 -3.90 -25.96 -16.38
N LEU A 259 -4.72 -25.00 -15.94
CA LEU A 259 -4.43 -23.58 -16.10
C LEU A 259 -3.26 -23.15 -15.21
N ALA A 260 -3.20 -23.63 -13.97
CA ALA A 260 -2.09 -23.35 -13.08
C ALA A 260 -0.73 -23.82 -13.67
N ARG A 261 -0.69 -24.99 -14.32
CA ARG A 261 0.50 -25.47 -15.04
C ARG A 261 0.83 -24.64 -16.25
N GLU A 262 -0.17 -24.23 -17.00
CA GLU A 262 0.00 -23.34 -18.15
C GLU A 262 0.65 -22.01 -17.74
N LEU A 263 0.11 -21.36 -16.69
CA LEU A 263 0.66 -20.12 -16.14
C LEU A 263 2.11 -20.27 -15.69
N ARG A 264 2.45 -21.35 -14.96
CA ARG A 264 3.83 -21.63 -14.55
C ARG A 264 4.76 -21.83 -15.76
N THR A 265 4.28 -22.52 -16.80
CA THR A 265 5.07 -22.72 -18.04
C THR A 265 5.32 -21.40 -18.76
N LEU A 266 4.30 -20.56 -18.86
CA LEU A 266 4.42 -19.22 -19.46
C LEU A 266 5.40 -18.35 -18.66
N ALA A 267 5.34 -18.38 -17.34
CA ALA A 267 6.22 -17.61 -16.48
C ALA A 267 7.70 -18.05 -16.63
N VAL A 268 7.97 -19.36 -16.66
CA VAL A 268 9.32 -19.87 -16.92
C VAL A 268 9.81 -19.47 -18.32
N ARG A 269 8.93 -19.50 -19.32
CA ARG A 269 9.29 -19.05 -20.68
C ARG A 269 9.65 -17.57 -20.70
N ALA A 270 8.89 -16.71 -20.01
CA ALA A 270 9.19 -15.27 -19.90
C ALA A 270 10.56 -15.04 -19.26
N ALA A 271 10.84 -15.67 -18.16
CA ALA A 271 12.12 -15.56 -17.46
C ALA A 271 13.31 -15.99 -18.33
N ARG A 272 13.17 -17.13 -19.01
CA ARG A 272 14.23 -17.66 -19.90
C ARG A 272 14.48 -16.79 -21.11
N ALA A 273 13.44 -16.14 -21.65
CA ALA A 273 13.55 -15.28 -22.82
C ALA A 273 14.50 -14.07 -22.60
N VAL A 274 14.70 -13.66 -21.34
CA VAL A 274 15.57 -12.53 -20.96
C VAL A 274 16.72 -12.94 -20.05
N SER A 275 17.00 -14.23 -19.94
CA SER A 275 18.05 -14.75 -19.02
C SER A 275 17.92 -14.17 -17.61
N TYR A 276 16.71 -14.19 -17.09
CA TYR A 276 16.34 -13.56 -15.81
C TYR A 276 17.14 -14.12 -14.64
N VAL A 277 17.51 -13.23 -13.71
CA VAL A 277 18.20 -13.59 -12.45
C VAL A 277 17.53 -12.85 -11.30
N GLY A 278 17.37 -13.51 -10.14
CA GLY A 278 16.73 -12.97 -8.95
C GLY A 278 15.22 -13.27 -8.88
N ALA A 279 14.53 -12.56 -7.99
CA ALA A 279 13.09 -12.67 -7.81
C ALA A 279 12.33 -11.79 -8.79
N GLY A 280 11.29 -12.32 -9.42
CA GLY A 280 10.41 -11.60 -10.33
C GLY A 280 9.01 -12.20 -10.35
N THR A 281 8.09 -11.53 -11.02
CA THR A 281 6.68 -11.97 -11.08
C THR A 281 6.13 -11.77 -12.47
N VAL A 282 5.41 -12.77 -12.97
CA VAL A 282 4.71 -12.69 -14.25
C VAL A 282 3.22 -12.61 -13.98
N GLU A 283 2.58 -11.55 -14.45
CA GLU A 283 1.19 -11.22 -14.19
C GLU A 283 0.29 -11.59 -15.37
N PHE A 284 -0.90 -12.11 -15.05
CA PHE A 284 -1.90 -12.55 -16.01
C PHE A 284 -3.29 -12.08 -15.59
N LEU A 285 -4.12 -11.74 -16.56
CA LEU A 285 -5.56 -11.66 -16.37
C LEU A 285 -6.21 -12.97 -16.82
N VAL A 286 -6.94 -13.60 -15.94
CA VAL A 286 -7.61 -14.87 -16.20
C VAL A 286 -9.11 -14.64 -16.32
N ALA A 287 -9.67 -14.98 -17.47
CA ALA A 287 -11.11 -14.94 -17.73
C ALA A 287 -11.50 -16.11 -18.63
N GLU A 288 -12.69 -16.65 -18.45
CA GLU A 288 -13.25 -17.74 -19.27
C GLU A 288 -12.31 -18.96 -19.43
N GLY A 289 -11.51 -19.24 -18.39
CA GLY A 289 -10.54 -20.34 -18.39
C GLY A 289 -9.31 -20.13 -19.28
N ARG A 290 -9.06 -18.89 -19.71
CA ARG A 290 -7.90 -18.48 -20.52
C ARG A 290 -7.02 -17.50 -19.74
N ALA A 291 -5.74 -17.56 -19.99
CA ALA A 291 -4.74 -16.65 -19.42
C ALA A 291 -4.31 -15.61 -20.45
N HIS A 292 -4.34 -14.34 -20.06
CA HIS A 292 -3.87 -13.21 -20.85
C HIS A 292 -2.67 -12.60 -20.13
N PHE A 293 -1.50 -12.63 -20.75
CA PHE A 293 -0.29 -12.03 -20.19
C PHE A 293 -0.45 -10.51 -20.08
N LEU A 294 -0.16 -9.98 -18.91
CA LEU A 294 -0.18 -8.53 -18.65
C LEU A 294 1.22 -7.94 -18.74
N GLU A 295 2.09 -8.34 -17.82
CA GLU A 295 3.45 -7.83 -17.72
C GLU A 295 4.34 -8.78 -16.89
N MET A 296 5.64 -8.51 -16.86
CA MET A 296 6.58 -9.14 -15.96
C MET A 296 7.25 -8.07 -15.11
N ASN A 297 7.05 -8.13 -13.81
CA ASN A 297 7.72 -7.26 -12.86
C ASN A 297 9.12 -7.80 -12.56
N THR A 298 10.14 -7.00 -12.85
CA THR A 298 11.56 -7.39 -12.76
C THR A 298 12.17 -7.07 -11.40
N ARG A 299 11.43 -7.31 -10.34
CA ARG A 299 11.77 -7.00 -8.94
C ARG A 299 11.03 -7.90 -7.97
N LEU A 300 11.39 -7.80 -6.70
CA LEU A 300 10.59 -8.34 -5.62
C LEU A 300 9.22 -7.64 -5.57
N GLN A 301 8.14 -8.39 -5.36
CA GLN A 301 6.79 -7.84 -5.23
C GLN A 301 6.46 -7.48 -3.79
N VAL A 302 5.48 -6.59 -3.59
CA VAL A 302 4.97 -6.23 -2.26
C VAL A 302 4.43 -7.48 -1.56
N GLU A 303 3.66 -8.29 -2.29
CA GLU A 303 2.94 -9.49 -1.87
C GLU A 303 3.79 -10.77 -1.83
N HIS A 304 5.13 -10.66 -1.92
CA HIS A 304 6.03 -11.82 -1.79
C HIS A 304 5.84 -12.64 -0.50
N PRO A 305 5.42 -12.06 0.64
CA PRO A 305 5.28 -12.78 1.89
C PRO A 305 4.29 -13.95 1.86
N VAL A 306 3.23 -13.90 1.03
CA VAL A 306 2.30 -15.04 0.92
C VAL A 306 2.96 -16.24 0.24
N THR A 307 3.82 -16.00 -0.73
CA THR A 307 4.62 -17.07 -1.35
C THR A 307 5.64 -17.63 -0.37
N GLU A 308 6.35 -16.77 0.35
CA GLU A 308 7.29 -17.18 1.40
C GLU A 308 6.63 -18.10 2.43
N ALA A 309 5.45 -17.71 2.92
CA ALA A 309 4.72 -18.47 3.92
C ALA A 309 4.29 -19.85 3.42
N VAL A 310 3.86 -19.96 2.16
CA VAL A 310 3.41 -21.22 1.55
C VAL A 310 4.57 -22.16 1.23
N PHE A 311 5.71 -21.62 0.76
CA PHE A 311 6.87 -22.43 0.38
C PHE A 311 7.89 -22.62 1.50
N GLY A 312 7.78 -21.90 2.61
CA GLY A 312 8.74 -21.93 3.71
C GLY A 312 10.10 -21.38 3.32
N LEU A 313 10.11 -20.33 2.48
CA LEU A 313 11.32 -19.67 1.97
C LEU A 313 11.40 -18.22 2.49
N ASP A 314 12.61 -17.68 2.50
CA ASP A 314 12.87 -16.24 2.55
C ASP A 314 13.40 -15.80 1.17
N LEU A 315 12.56 -15.12 0.37
CA LEU A 315 12.94 -14.73 -0.99
C LEU A 315 14.06 -13.68 -1.00
N VAL A 316 14.17 -12.84 0.02
CA VAL A 316 15.29 -11.89 0.15
C VAL A 316 16.59 -12.64 0.44
N ALA A 317 16.57 -13.65 1.30
CA ALA A 317 17.74 -14.48 1.54
C ALA A 317 18.18 -15.22 0.26
N GLU A 318 17.23 -15.75 -0.51
CA GLU A 318 17.55 -16.39 -1.78
C GLU A 318 18.10 -15.39 -2.82
N GLN A 319 17.57 -14.15 -2.88
CA GLN A 319 18.14 -13.11 -3.75
C GLN A 319 19.61 -12.82 -3.40
N LEU A 320 19.92 -12.71 -2.11
CA LEU A 320 21.31 -12.48 -1.65
C LEU A 320 22.22 -13.65 -2.02
N ARG A 321 21.80 -14.90 -1.78
CA ARG A 321 22.56 -16.11 -2.16
C ARG A 321 22.80 -16.19 -3.66
N ILE A 322 21.79 -15.88 -4.47
CA ILE A 322 21.92 -15.86 -5.94
C ILE A 322 22.94 -14.79 -6.36
N ALA A 323 22.91 -13.61 -5.75
CA ALA A 323 23.85 -12.53 -6.03
C ALA A 323 25.30 -12.92 -5.63
N GLU A 324 25.48 -13.73 -4.60
CA GLU A 324 26.75 -14.34 -4.20
C GLU A 324 27.21 -15.48 -5.14
N GLY A 325 26.36 -15.87 -6.11
CA GLY A 325 26.68 -16.89 -7.11
C GLY A 325 26.26 -18.31 -6.75
N HIS A 326 25.44 -18.48 -5.71
CA HIS A 326 24.89 -19.79 -5.35
C HIS A 326 23.85 -20.25 -6.38
N ALA A 327 23.87 -21.55 -6.67
CA ALA A 327 22.88 -22.19 -7.53
C ALA A 327 21.64 -22.59 -6.71
N LEU A 328 20.47 -22.45 -7.30
CA LEU A 328 19.23 -23.02 -6.80
C LEU A 328 19.27 -24.55 -6.93
N GLU A 329 18.54 -25.24 -6.06
CA GLU A 329 18.28 -26.66 -6.25
C GLU A 329 17.51 -26.91 -7.55
N LYS A 330 17.55 -28.16 -8.04
CA LYS A 330 16.88 -28.51 -9.31
C LYS A 330 15.39 -28.22 -9.28
N ASP A 331 14.73 -28.55 -8.18
CA ASP A 331 13.29 -28.40 -7.99
C ASP A 331 13.02 -27.48 -6.78
N PRO A 332 11.98 -26.63 -6.86
CA PRO A 332 11.58 -25.79 -5.73
C PRO A 332 11.01 -26.63 -4.59
N PRO A 333 11.01 -26.13 -3.33
CA PRO A 333 10.30 -26.77 -2.25
C PRO A 333 8.80 -26.89 -2.55
N SER A 334 8.16 -27.89 -1.94
CA SER A 334 6.73 -28.13 -2.12
C SER A 334 5.90 -27.13 -1.31
N PRO A 335 4.85 -26.53 -1.89
CA PRO A 335 3.98 -25.61 -1.19
C PRO A 335 3.16 -26.31 -0.10
N ARG A 336 2.86 -25.59 1.00
CA ARG A 336 2.06 -26.09 2.12
C ARG A 336 1.07 -25.04 2.60
N GLY A 337 -0.19 -25.45 2.80
CA GLY A 337 -1.22 -24.58 3.34
C GLY A 337 -1.65 -23.47 2.39
N HIS A 338 -2.11 -22.39 2.99
CA HIS A 338 -2.62 -21.22 2.30
C HIS A 338 -2.24 -19.94 3.07
N ALA A 339 -1.81 -18.91 2.38
CA ALA A 339 -1.47 -17.63 2.98
C ALA A 339 -2.27 -16.50 2.34
N ILE A 340 -2.64 -15.51 3.15
CA ILE A 340 -3.36 -14.31 2.73
C ILE A 340 -2.65 -13.12 3.33
N GLU A 341 -2.40 -12.11 2.51
CA GLU A 341 -1.86 -10.82 2.88
C GLU A 341 -2.92 -9.75 2.69
N VAL A 342 -2.92 -8.76 3.56
CA VAL A 342 -3.65 -7.50 3.36
C VAL A 342 -2.70 -6.33 3.50
N ARG A 343 -2.93 -5.29 2.72
CA ARG A 343 -2.21 -4.02 2.84
C ARG A 343 -3.01 -3.05 3.68
N LEU A 344 -2.46 -2.70 4.85
CA LEU A 344 -3.03 -1.69 5.73
C LEU A 344 -2.55 -0.30 5.27
N TYR A 345 -3.47 0.53 4.84
CA TYR A 345 -3.22 1.89 4.39
C TYR A 345 -3.83 2.94 5.32
N ALA A 346 -3.14 4.06 5.50
CA ALA A 346 -3.72 5.29 6.08
C ALA A 346 -4.57 5.99 5.00
N GLU A 347 -5.76 5.46 4.76
CA GLU A 347 -6.72 5.93 3.75
C GLU A 347 -8.14 5.76 4.26
N ASP A 348 -9.03 6.64 3.84
CA ASP A 348 -10.47 6.55 4.11
C ASP A 348 -11.21 6.01 2.87
N PRO A 349 -11.56 4.71 2.83
CA PRO A 349 -12.26 4.13 1.69
C PRO A 349 -13.67 4.71 1.46
N ALA A 350 -14.32 5.24 2.51
CA ALA A 350 -15.65 5.86 2.40
C ALA A 350 -15.59 7.23 1.71
N ARG A 351 -14.39 7.87 1.71
CA ARG A 351 -14.13 9.16 1.06
C ARG A 351 -13.24 8.98 -0.17
N ASP A 352 -13.62 8.08 -1.07
CA ASP A 352 -12.89 7.80 -2.31
C ASP A 352 -11.40 7.49 -2.09
N TRP A 353 -11.09 6.74 -1.02
CA TRP A 353 -9.74 6.35 -0.64
C TRP A 353 -8.81 7.55 -0.37
N ALA A 354 -9.36 8.63 0.17
CA ALA A 354 -8.59 9.81 0.50
C ALA A 354 -7.46 9.45 1.47
N PRO A 355 -6.19 9.77 1.13
CA PRO A 355 -5.06 9.51 2.01
C PRO A 355 -5.18 10.33 3.30
N GLN A 356 -4.69 9.75 4.39
CA GLN A 356 -4.79 10.32 5.72
C GLN A 356 -3.39 10.59 6.27
N THR A 357 -3.24 11.71 6.98
CA THR A 357 -2.01 12.09 7.67
C THR A 357 -2.26 12.26 9.17
N GLY A 358 -1.20 12.35 9.94
CA GLY A 358 -1.24 12.54 11.38
C GLY A 358 -0.27 11.62 12.12
N THR A 359 -0.41 11.52 13.42
CA THR A 359 0.44 10.66 14.24
C THR A 359 -0.20 9.28 14.39
N LEU A 360 0.56 8.24 14.09
CA LEU A 360 0.20 6.85 14.41
C LEU A 360 0.49 6.60 15.88
N HIS A 361 -0.48 6.83 16.75
CA HIS A 361 -0.29 6.71 18.19
C HIS A 361 -0.01 5.27 18.63
N ARG A 362 -0.65 4.31 17.97
CA ARG A 362 -0.50 2.88 18.27
C ARG A 362 -0.73 2.02 17.03
N LEU A 363 0.13 1.02 16.86
CA LEU A 363 -0.05 -0.05 15.86
C LEU A 363 0.30 -1.39 16.50
N ALA A 364 -0.70 -2.13 16.92
CA ALA A 364 -0.53 -3.44 17.52
C ALA A 364 -1.50 -4.45 16.89
N VAL A 365 -0.94 -5.48 16.28
CA VAL A 365 -1.69 -6.61 15.72
C VAL A 365 -1.43 -7.82 16.62
N PRO A 366 -2.47 -8.61 16.98
CA PRO A 366 -2.30 -9.78 17.82
C PRO A 366 -1.29 -10.78 17.26
N PRO A 367 -0.60 -11.56 18.14
CA PRO A 367 0.32 -12.59 17.71
C PRO A 367 -0.40 -13.68 16.89
N GLY A 368 0.34 -14.35 16.00
CA GLY A 368 -0.18 -15.42 15.14
C GLY A 368 -0.40 -15.01 13.68
N VAL A 369 -0.21 -13.72 13.37
CA VAL A 369 -0.03 -13.21 12.01
C VAL A 369 1.32 -12.50 11.89
N ARG A 370 1.94 -12.59 10.71
CA ARG A 370 3.15 -11.83 10.39
C ARG A 370 2.75 -10.38 10.10
N LEU A 371 3.50 -9.44 10.66
CA LEU A 371 3.35 -8.01 10.38
C LEU A 371 4.68 -7.46 9.85
N ASP A 372 4.66 -7.00 8.60
CA ASP A 372 5.77 -6.26 8.00
C ASP A 372 5.36 -4.79 7.95
N THR A 373 6.05 -3.91 8.69
CA THR A 373 5.66 -2.50 8.86
C THR A 373 6.85 -1.57 8.67
N GLY A 374 6.55 -0.38 8.13
CA GLY A 374 7.49 0.74 8.05
C GLY A 374 7.27 1.82 9.11
N TYR A 375 6.30 1.62 10.01
CA TYR A 375 5.91 2.56 11.04
C TYR A 375 5.87 1.90 12.42
N GLY A 376 6.09 2.68 13.44
CA GLY A 376 5.94 2.30 14.85
C GLY A 376 5.05 3.27 15.60
N ASP A 377 4.79 2.98 16.89
CA ASP A 377 4.02 3.85 17.77
C ASP A 377 4.68 5.24 17.86
N GLY A 378 3.90 6.29 17.64
CA GLY A 378 4.35 7.69 17.66
C GLY A 378 4.90 8.22 16.33
N ASP A 379 5.05 7.40 15.30
CA ASP A 379 5.57 7.85 14.01
C ASP A 379 4.57 8.75 13.26
N PRO A 380 5.05 9.84 12.62
CA PRO A 380 4.20 10.70 11.80
C PRO A 380 3.95 10.06 10.42
N ILE A 381 2.71 10.15 9.95
CA ILE A 381 2.32 9.80 8.58
C ILE A 381 2.22 11.10 7.81
N GLY A 382 3.15 11.32 6.87
CA GLY A 382 3.25 12.55 6.08
C GLY A 382 2.67 12.41 4.67
N VAL A 383 2.79 13.48 3.87
CA VAL A 383 2.21 13.60 2.52
C VAL A 383 3.16 13.14 1.39
N HIS A 384 4.43 12.90 1.69
CA HIS A 384 5.47 12.74 0.67
C HIS A 384 5.51 11.35 0.01
N TYR A 385 5.03 10.32 0.72
CA TYR A 385 5.20 8.93 0.33
C TYR A 385 3.87 8.16 0.35
N ASP A 386 3.92 6.92 -0.14
CA ASP A 386 2.77 6.01 -0.14
C ASP A 386 2.20 5.81 1.28
N PRO A 387 0.87 5.83 1.45
CA PRO A 387 0.22 5.72 2.76
C PRO A 387 0.21 4.31 3.35
N MET A 388 0.91 3.34 2.78
CA MET A 388 0.98 1.98 3.29
C MET A 388 1.71 1.91 4.64
N LEU A 389 0.99 1.56 5.69
CA LEU A 389 1.50 1.43 7.05
C LEU A 389 2.19 0.08 7.28
N ALA A 390 1.53 -0.98 6.83
CA ALA A 390 1.97 -2.34 7.07
C ALA A 390 1.30 -3.34 6.13
N LYS A 391 1.87 -4.56 6.11
CA LYS A 391 1.25 -5.75 5.54
C LYS A 391 1.01 -6.74 6.68
N ALA A 392 -0.20 -7.29 6.77
CA ALA A 392 -0.52 -8.34 7.71
C ALA A 392 -0.75 -9.65 6.94
N VAL A 393 -0.06 -10.72 7.34
CA VAL A 393 -0.05 -12.00 6.63
C VAL A 393 -0.44 -13.13 7.56
N ALA A 394 -1.48 -13.88 7.21
CA ALA A 394 -1.84 -15.11 7.90
C ALA A 394 -1.54 -16.33 7.03
N HIS A 395 -0.95 -17.34 7.63
CA HIS A 395 -0.74 -18.67 7.04
C HIS A 395 -1.44 -19.74 7.86
N ALA A 396 -2.13 -20.67 7.18
CA ALA A 396 -2.81 -21.78 7.83
C ALA A 396 -2.84 -23.04 6.93
N PRO A 397 -3.14 -24.23 7.48
CA PRO A 397 -3.30 -25.43 6.67
C PRO A 397 -4.38 -25.33 5.59
N THR A 398 -5.43 -24.56 5.84
CA THR A 398 -6.53 -24.35 4.88
C THR A 398 -6.79 -22.87 4.64
N ARG A 399 -7.35 -22.53 3.46
CA ARG A 399 -7.74 -21.16 3.12
C ARG A 399 -8.75 -20.59 4.12
N ALA A 400 -9.77 -21.35 4.49
CA ALA A 400 -10.80 -20.89 5.44
C ALA A 400 -10.21 -20.53 6.82
N GLU A 401 -9.21 -21.27 7.28
CA GLU A 401 -8.49 -20.95 8.53
C GLU A 401 -7.63 -19.69 8.38
N ALA A 402 -6.94 -19.52 7.26
CA ALA A 402 -6.15 -18.31 7.00
C ALA A 402 -7.04 -17.06 6.96
N VAL A 403 -8.19 -17.11 6.26
CA VAL A 403 -9.20 -16.05 6.22
C VAL A 403 -9.67 -15.70 7.63
N ARG A 404 -10.12 -16.71 8.39
CA ARG A 404 -10.63 -16.49 9.76
C ARG A 404 -9.59 -15.91 10.67
N ARG A 405 -8.35 -16.40 10.61
CA ARG A 405 -7.21 -15.93 11.42
C ARG A 405 -6.89 -14.48 11.11
N LEU A 406 -6.77 -14.12 9.83
CA LEU A 406 -6.42 -12.77 9.41
C LEU A 406 -7.53 -11.77 9.74
N ALA A 407 -8.80 -12.10 9.43
CA ALA A 407 -9.95 -11.27 9.76
C ALA A 407 -10.07 -11.01 11.27
N GLY A 408 -9.93 -12.06 12.10
CA GLY A 408 -9.97 -11.93 13.56
C GLY A 408 -8.79 -11.13 14.12
N ALA A 409 -7.60 -11.28 13.57
CA ALA A 409 -6.43 -10.49 13.97
C ALA A 409 -6.61 -9.00 13.65
N LEU A 410 -7.13 -8.66 12.47
CA LEU A 410 -7.41 -7.27 12.09
C LEU A 410 -8.53 -6.64 12.93
N GLU A 411 -9.59 -7.41 13.22
CA GLU A 411 -10.69 -6.96 14.06
C GLU A 411 -10.23 -6.63 15.49
N SER A 412 -9.29 -7.43 16.01
CA SER A 412 -8.71 -7.25 17.34
C SER A 412 -7.47 -6.35 17.33
N ALA A 413 -7.06 -5.83 16.18
CA ALA A 413 -5.90 -4.95 16.08
C ALA A 413 -6.20 -3.59 16.73
N VAL A 414 -5.24 -3.09 17.48
CA VAL A 414 -5.27 -1.75 18.08
C VAL A 414 -4.51 -0.82 17.15
N ILE A 415 -5.27 0.02 16.42
CA ILE A 415 -4.71 1.01 15.48
C ILE A 415 -5.30 2.36 15.86
N HIS A 416 -4.49 3.20 16.49
CA HIS A 416 -4.89 4.53 16.94
C HIS A 416 -4.10 5.58 16.14
N GLY A 417 -4.80 6.48 15.48
CA GLY A 417 -4.22 7.51 14.62
C GLY A 417 -5.19 7.89 13.49
N PRO A 418 -4.67 8.24 12.32
CA PRO A 418 -5.48 8.54 11.14
C PRO A 418 -6.38 7.38 10.74
N ALA A 419 -7.45 7.68 9.99
CA ALA A 419 -8.33 6.64 9.46
C ALA A 419 -7.55 5.67 8.57
N THR A 420 -7.92 4.39 8.63
CA THR A 420 -7.31 3.32 7.85
C THR A 420 -8.36 2.49 7.12
N ASN A 421 -7.92 1.71 6.15
CA ASN A 421 -8.78 0.76 5.45
C ASN A 421 -9.07 -0.54 6.24
N ARG A 422 -8.71 -0.63 7.54
CA ARG A 422 -8.84 -1.84 8.36
C ARG A 422 -10.23 -2.48 8.30
N ASP A 423 -11.29 -1.69 8.49
CA ASP A 423 -12.66 -2.21 8.56
C ASP A 423 -13.13 -2.73 7.19
N LEU A 424 -12.72 -2.07 6.11
CA LEU A 424 -12.92 -2.58 4.76
C LEU A 424 -12.24 -3.94 4.57
N LEU A 425 -10.98 -4.10 5.05
CA LEU A 425 -10.24 -5.36 4.95
C LEU A 425 -10.95 -6.49 5.69
N VAL A 426 -11.39 -6.25 6.93
CA VAL A 426 -12.14 -7.25 7.74
C VAL A 426 -13.41 -7.68 7.02
N ARG A 427 -14.20 -6.73 6.51
CA ARG A 427 -15.45 -7.00 5.81
C ARG A 427 -15.23 -7.70 4.46
N SER A 428 -14.18 -7.30 3.72
CA SER A 428 -13.80 -7.97 2.47
C SER A 428 -13.41 -9.41 2.70
N LEU A 429 -12.59 -9.71 3.73
CA LEU A 429 -12.21 -11.07 4.10
C LEU A 429 -13.41 -11.95 4.50
N ARG A 430 -14.46 -11.36 5.05
CA ARG A 430 -15.70 -12.05 5.46
C ARG A 430 -16.77 -12.10 4.37
N HIS A 431 -16.57 -11.38 3.27
CA HIS A 431 -17.54 -11.32 2.18
C HIS A 431 -17.69 -12.68 1.47
N GLU A 432 -18.91 -13.04 1.06
CA GLU A 432 -19.20 -14.34 0.45
C GLU A 432 -18.40 -14.60 -0.83
N GLU A 433 -18.27 -13.60 -1.72
CA GLU A 433 -17.47 -13.75 -2.94
C GLU A 433 -16.01 -14.05 -2.63
N PHE A 434 -15.43 -13.42 -1.59
CA PHE A 434 -14.06 -13.71 -1.18
C PHE A 434 -13.95 -15.09 -0.54
N THR A 435 -14.78 -15.40 0.45
CA THR A 435 -14.72 -16.69 1.17
C THR A 435 -14.96 -17.89 0.26
N SER A 436 -15.78 -17.74 -0.78
CA SER A 436 -16.02 -18.76 -1.79
C SER A 436 -14.99 -18.81 -2.94
N GLY A 437 -14.03 -17.87 -2.98
CA GLY A 437 -12.99 -17.80 -4.01
C GLY A 437 -13.51 -17.36 -5.39
N ARG A 438 -14.62 -16.63 -5.45
CA ARG A 438 -15.26 -16.15 -6.70
C ARG A 438 -14.96 -14.68 -7.00
N MET A 439 -14.08 -14.06 -6.24
CA MET A 439 -13.71 -12.67 -6.44
C MET A 439 -13.03 -12.43 -7.80
N ASP A 440 -13.20 -11.23 -8.31
CA ASP A 440 -12.58 -10.72 -9.53
C ASP A 440 -12.19 -9.23 -9.36
N THR A 441 -11.60 -8.61 -10.38
CA THR A 441 -11.15 -7.21 -10.34
C THR A 441 -12.29 -6.19 -10.21
N GLY A 442 -13.54 -6.58 -10.40
CA GLY A 442 -14.73 -5.74 -10.19
C GLY A 442 -15.30 -5.78 -8.76
N PHE A 443 -14.70 -6.53 -7.85
CA PHE A 443 -15.21 -6.74 -6.48
C PHE A 443 -15.53 -5.43 -5.76
N TYR A 444 -14.60 -4.50 -5.66
CA TYR A 444 -14.85 -3.23 -4.98
C TYR A 444 -15.83 -2.33 -5.73
N ASN A 445 -15.90 -2.40 -7.06
CA ASN A 445 -16.90 -1.64 -7.82
C ASN A 445 -18.34 -2.05 -7.45
N ARG A 446 -18.55 -3.33 -7.13
CA ARG A 446 -19.86 -3.87 -6.73
C ARG A 446 -20.19 -3.65 -5.26
N HIS A 447 -19.19 -3.72 -4.38
CA HIS A 447 -19.42 -3.89 -2.95
C HIS A 447 -18.91 -2.75 -2.06
N LEU A 448 -18.14 -1.78 -2.59
CA LEU A 448 -17.48 -0.74 -1.79
C LEU A 448 -18.46 0.00 -0.86
N ALA A 449 -19.61 0.42 -1.37
CA ALA A 449 -20.59 1.16 -0.58
C ALA A 449 -21.07 0.36 0.66
N ALA A 450 -21.34 -0.94 0.50
CA ALA A 450 -21.74 -1.80 1.62
C ALA A 450 -20.59 -2.09 2.58
N LEU A 451 -19.37 -2.26 2.04
CA LEU A 451 -18.18 -2.56 2.83
C LEU A 451 -17.68 -1.36 3.64
N THR A 452 -18.02 -0.13 3.24
CA THR A 452 -17.61 1.11 3.93
C THR A 452 -18.70 1.71 4.81
N THR A 453 -19.91 1.14 4.86
CA THR A 453 -20.99 1.63 5.74
C THR A 453 -20.53 1.59 7.20
N PRO A 454 -20.54 2.71 7.94
CA PRO A 454 -20.16 2.73 9.35
C PRO A 454 -21.06 1.81 10.19
N ALA A 455 -20.49 1.13 11.16
CA ALA A 455 -21.21 0.33 12.15
C ALA A 455 -20.61 0.58 13.56
N PRO A 456 -20.80 1.79 14.10
CA PRO A 456 -20.24 2.15 15.39
C PRO A 456 -20.85 1.31 16.51
N ASP A 457 -20.04 1.03 17.53
CA ASP A 457 -20.52 0.35 18.73
C ASP A 457 -21.33 1.34 19.61
N PRO A 458 -22.63 1.13 19.84
CA PRO A 458 -23.46 2.07 20.60
C PRO A 458 -23.02 2.26 22.05
N LEU A 459 -22.21 1.34 22.59
CA LEU A 459 -21.68 1.41 23.94
C LEU A 459 -20.31 2.13 24.02
N ALA A 460 -19.63 2.34 22.92
CA ALA A 460 -18.31 2.97 22.91
C ALA A 460 -18.31 4.40 23.51
N PRO A 461 -19.26 5.30 23.17
CA PRO A 461 -19.31 6.62 23.78
C PRO A 461 -19.58 6.56 25.30
N LEU A 462 -20.40 5.61 25.76
CA LEU A 462 -20.64 5.42 27.19
C LEU A 462 -19.38 4.91 27.91
N ALA A 463 -18.68 3.92 27.32
CA ALA A 463 -17.44 3.42 27.90
C ALA A 463 -16.38 4.54 28.00
N ALA A 464 -16.24 5.38 26.96
CA ALA A 464 -15.37 6.55 26.98
C ALA A 464 -15.73 7.53 28.12
N ALA A 465 -17.04 7.82 28.30
CA ALA A 465 -17.51 8.73 29.32
C ALA A 465 -17.27 8.20 30.74
N LEU A 466 -17.46 6.90 30.97
CA LEU A 466 -17.24 6.25 32.26
C LEU A 466 -15.75 6.16 32.60
N ALA A 467 -14.88 5.86 31.64
CA ALA A 467 -13.44 5.91 31.85
C ALA A 467 -12.95 7.32 32.19
N ASP A 468 -13.47 8.34 31.50
CA ASP A 468 -13.18 9.75 31.77
C ASP A 468 -13.70 10.24 33.11
N ALA A 469 -14.76 9.63 33.64
CA ALA A 469 -15.32 9.94 34.95
C ALA A 469 -14.45 9.41 36.09
N HIS A 470 -13.64 8.38 35.86
CA HIS A 470 -12.78 7.78 36.87
C HIS A 470 -11.67 8.75 37.30
N GLY A 471 -11.48 8.89 38.62
CA GLY A 471 -10.36 9.65 39.19
C GLY A 471 -10.42 11.18 39.03
N ARG A 472 -11.43 11.75 38.37
CA ARG A 472 -11.53 13.22 38.19
C ARG A 472 -11.75 13.99 39.49
N SER A 473 -12.20 13.33 40.54
CA SER A 473 -12.45 13.97 41.84
C SER A 473 -12.04 13.04 42.97
N ARG A 474 -11.32 13.58 43.96
CA ARG A 474 -11.01 12.90 45.22
C ARG A 474 -12.27 12.47 46.00
N PHE A 475 -13.39 13.13 45.75
CA PHE A 475 -14.69 12.90 46.40
C PHE A 475 -15.70 12.18 45.50
N GLY A 476 -15.22 11.55 44.44
CA GLY A 476 -16.08 10.89 43.45
C GLY A 476 -16.97 11.82 42.67
N GLY A 477 -17.59 12.24 42.05
CA GLY A 477 -18.51 13.19 41.39
C GLY A 477 -19.59 13.74 42.30
N TRP A 478 -19.29 13.89 43.59
CA TRP A 478 -20.27 14.42 44.54
C TRP A 478 -20.78 15.81 44.12
N ARG A 479 -22.10 16.01 44.20
CA ARG A 479 -22.79 17.27 43.90
C ARG A 479 -23.80 17.60 44.98
N ASN A 480 -24.02 18.90 45.25
CA ASN A 480 -25.06 19.38 46.14
C ASN A 480 -26.48 18.99 45.69
N VAL A 481 -26.66 18.84 44.37
CA VAL A 481 -27.94 18.42 43.77
C VAL A 481 -27.67 17.17 42.93
N PRO A 482 -27.89 15.95 43.47
CA PRO A 482 -27.58 14.70 42.77
C PRO A 482 -28.63 14.30 41.72
N SER A 483 -29.65 15.10 41.50
CA SER A 483 -30.81 14.77 40.65
C SER A 483 -30.59 14.84 39.17
N GLN A 484 -29.44 15.37 38.70
CA GLN A 484 -29.13 15.47 37.28
C GLN A 484 -27.98 14.56 36.88
N ASP A 485 -28.14 13.88 35.75
CA ASP A 485 -27.08 13.09 35.11
C ASP A 485 -25.89 13.95 34.68
N GLN A 486 -24.71 13.34 34.64
CA GLN A 486 -23.57 13.86 33.92
C GLN A 486 -23.81 13.65 32.42
N VAL A 487 -23.46 14.64 31.64
CA VAL A 487 -23.60 14.59 30.16
C VAL A 487 -22.24 14.75 29.54
N LYS A 488 -21.93 13.88 28.59
CA LYS A 488 -20.78 13.94 27.69
C LYS A 488 -21.25 13.81 26.27
N ARG A 489 -20.54 14.47 25.35
CA ARG A 489 -20.81 14.36 23.93
C ARG A 489 -19.56 13.93 23.19
N TYR A 490 -19.75 13.07 22.24
CA TYR A 490 -18.71 12.56 21.37
C TYR A 490 -19.20 12.62 19.92
N GLU A 491 -18.26 12.86 19.01
CA GLU A 491 -18.48 12.64 17.58
C GLU A 491 -17.86 11.30 17.19
N ALA A 492 -18.62 10.47 16.50
CA ALA A 492 -18.18 9.21 15.90
C ALA A 492 -18.69 9.13 14.48
N ALA A 493 -17.81 8.85 13.51
CA ALA A 493 -18.16 8.74 12.09
C ALA A 493 -19.00 9.92 11.52
N GLY A 494 -18.79 11.13 12.05
CA GLY A 494 -19.53 12.35 11.66
C GLY A 494 -20.88 12.56 12.35
N GLU A 495 -21.25 11.66 13.27
CA GLU A 495 -22.49 11.80 14.05
C GLU A 495 -22.18 12.15 15.52
N GLU A 496 -22.90 13.12 16.06
CA GLU A 496 -22.79 13.51 17.46
C GLU A 496 -23.66 12.59 18.33
N THR A 497 -23.08 12.02 19.38
CA THR A 497 -23.76 11.17 20.36
C THR A 497 -23.64 11.77 21.75
N GLU A 498 -24.78 11.96 22.42
CA GLU A 498 -24.86 12.37 23.83
C GLU A 498 -25.01 11.15 24.72
N VAL A 499 -24.15 11.02 25.73
CA VAL A 499 -24.23 9.95 26.75
C VAL A 499 -24.46 10.53 28.12
N ARG A 500 -25.26 9.83 28.91
CA ARG A 500 -25.66 10.21 30.27
C ARG A 500 -25.24 9.15 31.26
N TYR A 501 -24.68 9.59 32.40
CA TYR A 501 -24.28 8.72 33.49
C TYR A 501 -24.37 9.47 34.81
N ARG A 502 -24.36 8.75 35.92
CA ARG A 502 -24.43 9.34 37.26
C ARG A 502 -23.49 8.66 38.24
N HIS A 503 -23.04 9.42 39.21
CA HIS A 503 -22.32 8.90 40.36
C HIS A 503 -23.32 8.51 41.44
N THR A 504 -23.26 7.26 41.91
CA THR A 504 -24.07 6.72 42.99
C THR A 504 -23.17 6.29 44.14
N ARG A 505 -23.76 5.91 45.29
CA ARG A 505 -23.00 5.32 46.40
C ARG A 505 -22.35 3.98 46.02
N ALA A 506 -22.91 3.27 45.07
CA ALA A 506 -22.42 2.00 44.59
C ALA A 506 -21.40 2.14 43.44
N GLY A 507 -21.09 3.37 42.99
CA GLY A 507 -20.20 3.66 41.87
C GLY A 507 -20.90 4.37 40.74
N LEU A 508 -20.32 4.25 39.51
CA LEU A 508 -20.88 4.81 38.27
C LEU A 508 -22.09 3.99 37.83
N ALA A 509 -23.11 4.66 37.30
CA ALA A 509 -24.32 4.04 36.77
C ALA A 509 -24.78 4.73 35.49
N ALA A 510 -25.37 3.98 34.57
CA ALA A 510 -26.03 4.46 33.37
C ALA A 510 -27.32 3.65 33.14
N ASP A 511 -28.30 4.25 32.47
CA ASP A 511 -29.59 3.60 32.26
C ASP A 511 -29.48 2.47 31.22
N GLY A 512 -30.15 1.36 31.48
CA GLY A 512 -30.14 0.18 30.61
C GLY A 512 -28.84 -0.63 30.60
N VAL A 513 -27.82 -0.21 31.41
CA VAL A 513 -26.51 -0.86 31.42
C VAL A 513 -26.05 -1.05 32.86
N ARG A 514 -25.56 -2.23 33.19
CA ARG A 514 -24.88 -2.48 34.48
C ARG A 514 -23.38 -2.22 34.29
N VAL A 515 -22.87 -1.22 35.03
CA VAL A 515 -21.43 -0.96 35.10
C VAL A 515 -20.81 -1.96 36.08
N VAL A 516 -20.03 -2.90 35.57
CA VAL A 516 -19.35 -3.94 36.35
C VAL A 516 -18.03 -3.41 36.88
N GLN A 517 -17.29 -2.71 36.03
CA GLN A 517 -16.03 -2.06 36.37
C GLN A 517 -15.87 -0.81 35.51
N ALA A 518 -15.28 0.23 36.04
CA ALA A 518 -14.83 1.39 35.26
C ALA A 518 -13.59 1.97 35.92
N ASP A 519 -12.50 2.01 35.15
CA ASP A 519 -11.28 2.75 35.46
C ASP A 519 -10.83 3.56 34.24
N ALA A 520 -9.72 4.27 34.36
CA ALA A 520 -9.27 5.19 33.28
C ALA A 520 -8.93 4.50 31.96
N GLY A 521 -8.63 3.21 31.96
CA GLY A 521 -8.19 2.44 30.78
C GLY A 521 -9.09 1.26 30.43
N THR A 522 -9.98 0.85 31.34
CA THR A 522 -10.84 -0.33 31.15
C THR A 522 -12.24 -0.10 31.70
N VAL A 523 -13.22 -0.39 30.87
CA VAL A 523 -14.63 -0.35 31.29
C VAL A 523 -15.29 -1.69 30.96
N VAL A 524 -15.95 -2.30 31.93
CA VAL A 524 -16.71 -3.54 31.74
C VAL A 524 -18.19 -3.23 31.96
N LEU A 525 -18.96 -3.43 30.90
CA LEU A 525 -20.41 -3.21 30.87
C LEU A 525 -21.14 -4.55 30.70
N GLU A 526 -22.32 -4.65 31.32
CA GLU A 526 -23.21 -5.78 31.15
C GLU A 526 -24.57 -5.28 30.63
N VAL A 527 -24.97 -5.75 29.45
CA VAL A 527 -26.25 -5.47 28.81
C VAL A 527 -26.90 -6.81 28.48
N ASP A 528 -28.15 -7.01 28.84
CA ASP A 528 -28.90 -8.26 28.63
C ASP A 528 -28.11 -9.51 29.10
N SER A 529 -27.45 -9.40 30.25
CA SER A 529 -26.60 -10.44 30.86
C SER A 529 -25.32 -10.77 30.05
N VAL A 530 -25.02 -10.03 29.00
CA VAL A 530 -23.77 -10.16 28.23
C VAL A 530 -22.76 -9.13 28.72
N ARG A 531 -21.61 -9.62 29.20
CA ARG A 531 -20.49 -8.76 29.60
C ARG A 531 -19.59 -8.47 28.43
N ARG A 532 -19.25 -7.20 28.31
CA ARG A 532 -18.31 -6.70 27.32
C ARG A 532 -17.27 -5.82 28.00
N GLU A 533 -16.01 -6.05 27.65
CA GLU A 533 -14.86 -5.25 28.11
C GLU A 533 -14.46 -4.27 27.00
N PHE A 534 -14.19 -3.03 27.40
CA PHE A 534 -13.77 -1.94 26.55
C PHE A 534 -12.43 -1.40 27.03
N ALA A 535 -11.41 -1.48 26.21
CA ALA A 535 -10.15 -0.78 26.44
C ALA A 535 -10.31 0.67 25.98
N VAL A 536 -10.00 1.63 26.85
CA VAL A 536 -10.14 3.06 26.56
C VAL A 536 -8.77 3.72 26.60
N THR A 537 -8.41 4.41 25.53
CA THR A 537 -7.15 5.17 25.44
C THR A 537 -7.45 6.57 24.94
N ARG A 538 -6.75 7.58 25.49
CA ARG A 538 -6.99 8.98 25.15
C ARG A 538 -5.72 9.69 24.67
N TYR A 539 -5.84 10.45 23.60
CA TYR A 539 -4.80 11.33 23.03
C TYR A 539 -5.42 12.71 22.79
N GLY A 540 -5.29 13.61 23.76
CA GLY A 540 -5.95 14.91 23.70
C GLY A 540 -7.49 14.78 23.68
N ASP A 541 -8.13 15.25 22.62
CA ASP A 541 -9.57 15.13 22.42
C ASP A 541 -9.99 13.83 21.74
N GLU A 542 -9.07 13.11 21.15
CA GLU A 542 -9.31 11.78 20.59
C GLU A 542 -9.40 10.73 21.70
N VAL A 543 -10.47 9.95 21.68
CA VAL A 543 -10.69 8.82 22.61
C VAL A 543 -10.92 7.58 21.79
N TYR A 544 -10.09 6.57 22.01
CA TYR A 544 -10.23 5.27 21.36
C TYR A 544 -10.85 4.29 22.34
N VAL A 545 -11.94 3.68 21.91
CA VAL A 545 -12.61 2.59 22.63
C VAL A 545 -12.40 1.32 21.82
N ASN A 546 -11.52 0.43 22.29
CA ASN A 546 -10.94 -0.63 21.48
C ASN A 546 -10.28 -0.05 20.22
N ALA A 547 -10.88 -0.26 19.06
CA ALA A 547 -10.40 0.28 17.80
C ALA A 547 -11.27 1.43 17.24
N GLU A 548 -12.33 1.82 17.95
CA GLU A 548 -13.24 2.88 17.51
C GLU A 548 -12.73 4.25 17.98
N ARG A 549 -12.64 5.19 17.07
CA ARG A 549 -12.21 6.56 17.32
C ARG A 549 -13.41 7.45 17.60
N LEU A 550 -13.38 8.13 18.74
CA LEU A 550 -14.33 9.14 19.16
C LEU A 550 -13.60 10.49 19.33
N ILE A 551 -14.25 11.59 18.99
CA ILE A 551 -13.79 12.93 19.33
C ILE A 551 -14.62 13.43 20.52
N ALA A 552 -13.97 13.75 21.64
CA ALA A 552 -14.63 14.32 22.79
C ALA A 552 -14.99 15.78 22.51
N LEU A 553 -16.28 16.09 22.43
CA LEU A 553 -16.75 17.43 22.17
C LEU A 553 -16.69 18.30 23.44
N PRO A 554 -16.23 19.55 23.34
CA PRO A 554 -16.20 20.47 24.46
C PRO A 554 -17.63 20.79 24.93
N ARG A 555 -17.79 20.95 26.23
CA ARG A 555 -19.09 21.32 26.80
C ARG A 555 -19.61 22.67 26.33
N PHE A 556 -18.68 23.58 26.07
CA PHE A 556 -18.94 24.90 25.53
C PHE A 556 -18.17 25.04 24.21
N PRO A 557 -18.85 25.02 23.05
CA PRO A 557 -18.18 25.19 21.77
C PRO A 557 -17.55 26.59 21.68
N ASP A 558 -16.41 26.68 21.02
CA ASP A 558 -15.76 27.95 20.72
C ASP A 558 -16.59 28.70 19.65
N PRO A 559 -17.13 29.88 19.95
CA PRO A 559 -17.90 30.64 18.96
C PRO A 559 -17.07 31.10 17.75
N THR A 560 -15.73 31.11 17.85
CA THR A 560 -14.83 31.55 16.77
C THR A 560 -14.51 30.44 15.76
N ALA A 561 -14.88 29.20 16.04
CA ALA A 561 -14.58 28.05 15.17
C ALA A 561 -15.57 27.86 13.99
N GLN A 562 -16.56 28.76 13.82
CA GLN A 562 -17.52 28.65 12.72
C GLN A 562 -16.92 29.19 11.41
N LEU A 563 -16.72 28.31 10.45
CA LEU A 563 -16.36 28.68 9.08
C LEU A 563 -17.52 29.48 8.43
N ALA A 564 -17.19 30.53 7.69
CA ALA A 564 -18.19 31.29 6.96
C ALA A 564 -18.91 30.41 5.91
N PRO A 565 -20.22 30.62 5.64
CA PRO A 565 -20.88 29.92 4.55
C PRO A 565 -20.14 30.11 3.23
N GLY A 566 -19.91 29.03 2.47
CA GLY A 566 -19.15 29.07 1.22
C GLY A 566 -17.63 28.90 1.39
N SER A 567 -17.16 28.62 2.60
CA SER A 567 -15.75 28.26 2.84
C SER A 567 -15.39 26.94 2.15
N LEU A 568 -14.30 26.97 1.38
CA LEU A 568 -13.66 25.82 0.78
C LEU A 568 -12.45 25.45 1.65
N VAL A 569 -12.50 24.28 2.23
CA VAL A 569 -11.39 23.76 3.05
C VAL A 569 -10.69 22.62 2.34
N ALA A 570 -9.44 22.37 2.69
CA ALA A 570 -8.71 21.21 2.20
C ALA A 570 -9.40 19.92 2.71
N PRO A 571 -9.87 19.04 1.81
CA PRO A 571 -10.53 17.79 2.21
C PRO A 571 -9.54 16.71 2.67
N MET A 572 -8.28 16.91 2.32
CA MET A 572 -7.18 15.97 2.59
C MET A 572 -5.89 16.78 2.75
N PRO A 573 -4.87 16.22 3.42
CA PRO A 573 -3.55 16.84 3.46
C PRO A 573 -2.91 16.75 2.07
N GLY A 574 -2.07 17.73 1.72
CA GLY A 574 -1.41 17.70 0.41
C GLY A 574 -0.65 18.98 0.11
N THR A 575 -0.12 19.04 -1.10
CA THR A 575 0.51 20.24 -1.64
C THR A 575 -0.39 20.85 -2.72
N VAL A 576 -0.62 22.14 -2.68
CA VAL A 576 -1.31 22.86 -3.76
C VAL A 576 -0.41 22.85 -4.99
N VAL A 577 -0.79 22.10 -6.03
CA VAL A 577 0.01 22.04 -7.27
C VAL A 577 -0.40 23.09 -8.27
N ARG A 578 -1.68 23.51 -8.23
CA ARG A 578 -2.21 24.53 -9.14
C ARG A 578 -3.41 25.24 -8.54
N VAL A 579 -3.49 26.51 -8.81
CA VAL A 579 -4.69 27.36 -8.71
C VAL A 579 -5.15 27.68 -10.13
N ALA A 580 -6.45 27.74 -10.37
CA ALA A 580 -7.00 28.02 -11.70
C ALA A 580 -6.49 29.37 -12.25
N ASP A 581 -6.16 29.41 -13.53
CA ASP A 581 -5.63 30.61 -14.19
C ASP A 581 -6.66 31.75 -14.10
N GLY A 582 -6.20 32.92 -13.70
CA GLY A 582 -7.05 34.11 -13.55
C GLY A 582 -7.97 34.09 -12.32
N LEU A 583 -7.83 33.12 -11.41
CA LEU A 583 -8.59 33.07 -10.16
C LEU A 583 -7.99 34.09 -9.18
N THR A 584 -8.72 35.15 -8.94
CA THR A 584 -8.36 36.23 -7.99
C THR A 584 -9.56 36.59 -7.13
N GLU A 585 -9.32 37.21 -6.00
CA GLU A 585 -10.38 37.77 -5.17
C GLU A 585 -11.23 38.73 -6.00
N GLY A 586 -12.54 38.62 -5.89
CA GLY A 586 -13.53 39.31 -6.71
C GLY A 586 -13.95 38.59 -8.00
N ALA A 587 -13.28 37.48 -8.38
CA ALA A 587 -13.63 36.68 -9.55
C ALA A 587 -15.01 36.01 -9.38
N THR A 588 -15.82 36.00 -10.45
CA THR A 588 -17.05 35.21 -10.48
C THR A 588 -16.74 33.78 -10.86
N VAL A 589 -17.27 32.81 -10.09
CA VAL A 589 -17.11 31.37 -10.30
C VAL A 589 -18.48 30.71 -10.47
N THR A 590 -18.53 29.60 -11.21
CA THR A 590 -19.76 28.83 -11.40
C THR A 590 -19.73 27.56 -10.56
N ALA A 591 -20.90 27.08 -10.13
CA ALA A 591 -20.99 25.81 -9.39
C ALA A 591 -20.30 24.66 -10.17
N GLY A 592 -19.45 23.90 -9.48
CA GLY A 592 -18.67 22.81 -10.08
C GLY A 592 -17.40 23.26 -10.82
N GLN A 593 -17.14 24.55 -10.97
CA GLN A 593 -15.90 25.05 -11.60
C GLN A 593 -14.68 24.64 -10.77
N PRO A 594 -13.67 24.01 -11.37
CA PRO A 594 -12.41 23.69 -10.70
C PRO A 594 -11.64 24.94 -10.30
N LEU A 595 -11.23 25.05 -9.05
CA LEU A 595 -10.52 26.22 -8.51
C LEU A 595 -9.08 25.89 -8.09
N ILE A 596 -8.88 24.78 -7.38
CA ILE A 596 -7.60 24.43 -6.76
C ILE A 596 -7.35 22.94 -6.97
N TRP A 597 -6.11 22.56 -7.23
CA TRP A 597 -5.67 21.17 -7.30
C TRP A 597 -4.67 20.90 -6.18
N LEU A 598 -4.97 19.90 -5.36
CA LEU A 598 -4.10 19.37 -4.34
C LEU A 598 -3.46 18.07 -4.83
N GLU A 599 -2.19 17.85 -4.52
CA GLU A 599 -1.51 16.58 -4.72
C GLU A 599 -1.03 16.04 -3.39
N ALA A 600 -1.34 14.76 -3.14
CA ALA A 600 -0.81 14.00 -2.01
C ALA A 600 -0.62 12.54 -2.41
N MET A 601 0.47 11.92 -1.99
CA MET A 601 0.69 10.47 -2.10
C MET A 601 0.40 9.92 -3.51
N LYS A 602 0.85 10.64 -4.56
CA LYS A 602 0.64 10.33 -5.99
C LYS A 602 -0.81 10.46 -6.49
N MET A 603 -1.70 11.04 -5.70
CA MET A 603 -3.07 11.35 -6.11
C MET A 603 -3.27 12.85 -6.25
N GLN A 604 -4.00 13.26 -7.29
CA GLN A 604 -4.44 14.64 -7.44
C GLN A 604 -5.94 14.74 -7.12
N HIS A 605 -6.28 15.70 -6.28
CA HIS A 605 -7.64 16.01 -5.91
C HIS A 605 -8.00 17.42 -6.35
N GLN A 606 -9.15 17.55 -7.02
CA GLN A 606 -9.67 18.81 -7.53
C GLN A 606 -10.70 19.39 -6.56
N ILE A 607 -10.51 20.64 -6.17
CA ILE A 607 -11.47 21.38 -5.35
C ILE A 607 -12.22 22.33 -6.26
N SER A 608 -13.54 22.20 -6.27
CA SER A 608 -14.43 22.96 -7.14
C SER A 608 -15.34 23.90 -6.34
N ALA A 609 -15.82 24.96 -6.99
CA ALA A 609 -16.77 25.89 -6.39
C ALA A 609 -18.07 25.16 -5.98
N PRO A 610 -18.54 25.33 -4.74
CA PRO A 610 -19.75 24.65 -4.23
C PRO A 610 -21.04 25.29 -4.81
N ALA A 611 -20.97 26.52 -5.23
CA ALA A 611 -22.08 27.27 -5.79
C ALA A 611 -21.59 28.35 -6.77
N THR A 612 -22.45 28.83 -7.62
CA THR A 612 -22.19 30.03 -8.42
C THR A 612 -22.15 31.24 -7.49
N GLY A 613 -21.08 32.04 -7.56
CA GLY A 613 -20.88 33.17 -6.66
C GLY A 613 -19.62 33.96 -6.94
N THR A 614 -19.23 34.79 -5.99
CA THR A 614 -18.01 35.59 -6.05
C THR A 614 -16.97 35.03 -5.07
N LEU A 615 -15.74 34.85 -5.53
CA LEU A 615 -14.60 34.47 -4.68
C LEU A 615 -14.25 35.69 -3.80
N THR A 616 -14.47 35.59 -2.50
CA THR A 616 -14.23 36.67 -1.54
C THR A 616 -12.86 36.62 -0.88
N SER A 617 -12.26 35.42 -0.79
CA SER A 617 -10.88 35.28 -0.37
C SER A 617 -10.24 34.03 -1.00
N LEU A 618 -8.93 34.11 -1.22
CA LEU A 618 -8.10 33.02 -1.75
C LEU A 618 -6.82 32.91 -0.89
N HIS A 619 -6.67 31.80 -0.18
CA HIS A 619 -5.56 31.54 0.73
C HIS A 619 -4.61 30.45 0.22
N ALA A 620 -4.93 29.82 -0.90
CA ALA A 620 -4.14 28.75 -1.50
C ALA A 620 -3.11 29.31 -2.48
N GLU A 621 -1.85 28.92 -2.32
CA GLU A 621 -0.74 29.27 -3.23
C GLU A 621 -0.07 27.98 -3.76
N PRO A 622 0.34 27.94 -5.06
CA PRO A 622 1.10 26.80 -5.59
C PRO A 622 2.38 26.53 -4.77
N GLY A 623 2.59 25.27 -4.41
CA GLY A 623 3.70 24.83 -3.53
C GLY A 623 3.38 24.84 -2.04
N GLN A 624 2.26 25.40 -1.62
CA GLN A 624 1.82 25.43 -0.22
C GLN A 624 1.42 24.02 0.23
N GLN A 625 1.92 23.59 1.40
CA GLN A 625 1.40 22.42 2.10
C GLN A 625 0.16 22.77 2.92
N VAL A 626 -0.86 21.93 2.85
CA VAL A 626 -2.14 22.14 3.51
C VAL A 626 -2.54 20.89 4.31
N GLU A 627 -3.11 21.11 5.48
CA GLU A 627 -3.71 20.10 6.33
C GLU A 627 -5.23 20.03 6.11
N PRO A 628 -5.89 18.89 6.41
CA PRO A 628 -7.34 18.77 6.33
C PRO A 628 -8.04 19.86 7.17
N GLY A 629 -9.04 20.49 6.59
CA GLY A 629 -9.78 21.58 7.25
C GLY A 629 -9.16 22.96 7.12
N LEU A 630 -7.94 23.10 6.56
CA LEU A 630 -7.35 24.42 6.28
C LEU A 630 -8.21 25.18 5.26
N LEU A 631 -8.57 26.42 5.58
CA LEU A 631 -9.32 27.27 4.68
C LEU A 631 -8.48 27.64 3.45
N LEU A 632 -8.98 27.30 2.27
CA LEU A 632 -8.31 27.55 0.98
C LEU A 632 -8.89 28.73 0.22
N ALA A 633 -10.20 28.87 0.28
CA ALA A 633 -10.93 29.96 -0.40
C ALA A 633 -12.32 30.12 0.21
N VAL A 634 -12.96 31.26 -0.06
CA VAL A 634 -14.37 31.51 0.30
C VAL A 634 -15.11 31.96 -0.95
N VAL A 635 -16.18 31.25 -1.30
CA VAL A 635 -17.08 31.62 -2.40
C VAL A 635 -18.40 32.05 -1.82
N GLN A 636 -18.71 33.33 -1.92
CA GLN A 636 -20.01 33.87 -1.50
C GLN A 636 -21.05 33.61 -2.58
N PRO A 637 -22.10 32.80 -2.33
CA PRO A 637 -23.14 32.53 -3.32
C PRO A 637 -23.82 33.79 -3.77
N THR A 638 -24.08 33.92 -5.06
CA THR A 638 -24.95 35.00 -5.59
C THR A 638 -26.38 34.64 -5.19
N HIS A 639 -27.03 35.47 -4.36
CA HIS A 639 -28.44 35.29 -4.01
C HIS A 639 -29.29 35.38 -5.29
N ILE A 640 -29.81 34.23 -5.74
CA ILE A 640 -30.93 34.24 -6.69
C ILE A 640 -32.15 34.69 -5.87
N GLN A 641 -32.58 35.94 -6.02
CA GLN A 641 -33.90 36.34 -5.53
C GLN A 641 -34.92 35.38 -6.14
N PRO A 642 -35.83 34.79 -5.36
CA PRO A 642 -36.95 34.06 -5.93
C PRO A 642 -37.75 35.05 -6.76
N ALA A 643 -37.99 34.70 -8.04
CA ALA A 643 -38.83 35.45 -8.92
C ALA A 643 -40.16 35.71 -8.20
N SER A 644 -40.44 36.97 -7.92
CA SER A 644 -41.74 37.43 -7.40
C SER A 644 -42.80 37.06 -8.42
N GLY A 645 -43.46 35.92 -8.21
CA GLY A 645 -44.67 35.54 -8.95
C GLY A 645 -45.74 36.54 -8.66
N GLY A 646 -45.94 37.48 -9.58
CA GLY A 646 -47.11 38.33 -9.58
C GLY A 646 -48.36 37.45 -9.75
N ILE A 647 -49.20 37.50 -8.76
CA ILE A 647 -50.58 37.04 -8.86
C ILE A 647 -51.31 38.15 -9.61
N ALA A 648 -51.83 37.88 -10.77
CA ALA A 648 -52.92 38.58 -11.40
C ALA A 648 -54.04 37.60 -11.74
#